data_1ef8cfe1720c14f7b671815ac4f0fc12
#
_entry.id   1ef8cfe1720c14f7b671815ac4f0fc12
#
_cell.length_a   1.000
_cell.length_b   1.000
_cell.length_c   1.000
_cell.angle_alpha   90.00
_cell.angle_beta   90.00
_cell.angle_gamma   90.00
#
_symmetry.space_group_name_H-M   'P 1'
#
loop_
_entity.id
_entity.type
_entity.pdbx_description
1 polymer ?
#
loop_
_entity_poly.entity_id
_entity_poly.type
_entity_poly.pdbx_seq_one_letter_code
_entity_poly.pdbx_strand_id
1 'polypeptide(L)'
;MKRKLSAILAAAMLASSFGMSAMAEESVQARFTDYDQVNQAITVIAGTDTQKELGYLDGVTTILEVDGLKFKDLNGNGQLDVYEDWRQDVDARVKDLYDQMTLEERAGLFYHVNTCGNPMGVDFADSRYMFGTESVVPDESSSFTSRSMWYYINVLNITNHLDNTNGTPAQQIVYHNAMQALAEDSRLGIPVVISNDREYNAWGGMIDVAHDAFGAANDLELSKKLWTAYSLESRAVGIHVVLHPYGQELGSWNGEDPEYAGTMTKEETLALQVEGGVEACMKHFIARGGDSSFADARSDAQTVDNWMKAWEIALSANPKWVMTNGYNTGLTNTVHVDYDKETMDYLRKTLGFEGIIVSDWGDQGDSNSTGVTVDGIDVLSLSIPERYAMVINNGLDQIGAFACDHESDGHGGSASRSGIEEALKQGLISEERCYETCYRVLKDKFEMDLFENPYSDADKALAIAASAEYIANPWEITDTDTLMAARNPEVVAMERQLQAESAILIKNDDNLLPLSKGIKVYIGSTASAMTLEAYKKVLPDFATVVEDMEDADVVIADCTQMNDAAELIIEDAKDAGKKLVIVANHIDPNTYMVANADALLALTFSRPADHGTGASGFITTTEPIVFAQLLFGDAEPAGMVVKELARDEAMDDAQWKDLAGDQGANQYVRMMLLAMMKTSENHTVPGNWGDPLIQYQYGMKYGAQPDFVYDTLVLPRATHEVVTESNGSTSTSYESIVETKAGVPFTAYVLLWNNGDDGMTTVQAVCDGEVIAEKIMAVNGGDWRVVEMELTIDQPGEHTLTVGTLTKTITIVE
;
A
#
# COMPACT_ATOMS: atom_id res chain seq x y z
N MET A 1 -59.75 -21.97 -36.44
CA MET A 1 -58.67 -22.88 -36.08
C MET A 1 -57.44 -22.13 -35.47
N LYS A 2 -57.06 -20.99 -36.00
CA LYS A 2 -55.88 -20.25 -35.50
C LYS A 2 -56.02 -19.66 -34.04
N ARG A 3 -57.22 -19.40 -33.53
CA ARG A 3 -57.41 -18.89 -32.17
C ARG A 3 -57.43 -19.97 -31.08
N LYS A 4 -57.57 -21.24 -31.43
CA LYS A 4 -57.52 -22.36 -30.46
C LYS A 4 -56.07 -22.90 -30.24
N LEU A 5 -55.19 -22.72 -31.25
CA LEU A 5 -53.75 -23.06 -31.08
C LEU A 5 -53.01 -22.08 -30.21
N SER A 6 -53.31 -20.78 -30.28
CA SER A 6 -52.71 -19.77 -29.42
C SER A 6 -53.06 -19.90 -27.93
N ALA A 7 -54.25 -20.41 -27.63
CA ALA A 7 -54.66 -20.61 -26.24
C ALA A 7 -54.03 -21.90 -25.62
N ILE A 8 -53.68 -22.86 -26.44
CA ILE A 8 -52.99 -24.09 -25.99
C ILE A 8 -51.49 -23.86 -25.80
N LEU A 9 -50.85 -23.03 -26.63
CA LEU A 9 -49.47 -22.62 -26.42
C LEU A 9 -49.34 -21.71 -25.20
N ALA A 10 -50.25 -20.76 -24.98
CA ALA A 10 -50.25 -19.90 -23.80
C ALA A 10 -50.51 -20.68 -22.48
N ALA A 11 -51.32 -21.70 -22.53
CA ALA A 11 -51.55 -22.60 -21.38
C ALA A 11 -50.35 -23.54 -21.11
N ALA A 12 -49.60 -23.94 -22.15
CA ALA A 12 -48.37 -24.72 -22.00
C ALA A 12 -47.19 -23.86 -21.48
N MET A 13 -47.07 -22.59 -21.88
CA MET A 13 -46.06 -21.71 -21.32
C MET A 13 -46.37 -21.26 -19.89
N LEU A 14 -47.67 -21.13 -19.51
CA LEU A 14 -48.07 -20.86 -18.12
C LEU A 14 -47.95 -22.11 -17.25
N ALA A 15 -48.02 -23.32 -17.79
CA ALA A 15 -47.81 -24.56 -17.04
C ALA A 15 -46.36 -24.92 -16.87
N SER A 16 -45.44 -24.44 -17.76
CA SER A 16 -44.01 -24.56 -17.59
C SER A 16 -43.39 -23.51 -16.70
N SER A 17 -44.05 -22.39 -16.47
CA SER A 17 -43.64 -21.36 -15.50
C SER A 17 -44.16 -21.60 -14.06
N PHE A 18 -45.05 -22.57 -13.85
CA PHE A 18 -45.51 -23.02 -12.53
C PHE A 18 -45.02 -24.41 -12.16
N GLY A 19 -44.12 -24.98 -12.94
CA GLY A 19 -43.57 -26.31 -12.70
C GLY A 19 -42.11 -26.33 -12.21
N MET A 20 -41.49 -25.18 -11.96
CA MET A 20 -40.41 -25.11 -10.97
C MET A 20 -41.15 -25.22 -9.60
N SER A 21 -41.24 -26.45 -9.13
CA SER A 21 -41.57 -26.74 -7.76
C SER A 21 -40.76 -25.80 -6.88
N ALA A 22 -41.45 -25.04 -6.05
CA ALA A 22 -40.96 -24.85 -4.73
C ALA A 22 -40.64 -26.26 -4.20
N MET A 23 -39.41 -26.73 -4.39
CA MET A 23 -38.82 -27.63 -3.44
C MET A 23 -39.02 -26.85 -2.14
N ALA A 24 -39.81 -27.38 -1.25
CA ALA A 24 -39.79 -26.94 0.12
C ALA A 24 -38.33 -26.90 0.47
N GLU A 25 -37.78 -25.71 0.70
CA GLU A 25 -36.56 -25.58 1.46
C GLU A 25 -36.83 -26.37 2.73
N GLU A 26 -36.37 -27.63 2.81
CA GLU A 26 -36.13 -28.21 4.11
C GLU A 26 -35.29 -27.13 4.79
N SER A 27 -35.79 -26.59 5.89
CA SER A 27 -35.08 -25.58 6.64
C SER A 27 -33.77 -26.24 7.13
N VAL A 28 -32.74 -26.15 6.33
CA VAL A 28 -31.41 -26.62 6.69
C VAL A 28 -31.01 -25.66 7.81
N GLN A 29 -31.01 -26.17 9.04
CA GLN A 29 -30.57 -25.40 10.21
C GLN A 29 -29.07 -25.58 10.34
N ALA A 30 -28.36 -24.50 10.63
CA ALA A 30 -26.98 -24.58 11.05
C ALA A 30 -26.89 -25.49 12.29
N ARG A 31 -25.87 -26.34 12.36
CA ARG A 31 -25.65 -27.23 13.53
C ARG A 31 -25.36 -26.41 14.78
N PHE A 32 -24.57 -25.34 14.62
CA PHE A 32 -24.25 -24.40 15.70
C PHE A 32 -25.11 -23.15 15.56
N THR A 33 -25.47 -22.53 16.68
CA THR A 33 -26.28 -21.32 16.74
C THR A 33 -25.62 -20.18 17.51
N ASP A 34 -24.51 -20.48 18.20
CA ASP A 34 -23.71 -19.52 18.92
C ASP A 34 -22.23 -19.96 19.00
N TYR A 35 -21.37 -19.02 19.33
CA TYR A 35 -19.92 -19.21 19.40
C TYR A 35 -19.49 -20.14 20.55
N ASP A 36 -20.22 -20.15 21.67
CA ASP A 36 -19.89 -20.99 22.83
C ASP A 36 -20.03 -22.47 22.49
N GLN A 37 -21.05 -22.84 21.70
CA GLN A 37 -21.22 -24.22 21.22
C GLN A 37 -20.03 -24.67 20.37
N VAL A 38 -19.52 -23.79 19.48
CA VAL A 38 -18.34 -24.07 18.67
C VAL A 38 -17.11 -24.26 19.54
N ASN A 39 -16.83 -23.30 20.42
CA ASN A 39 -15.65 -23.36 21.29
C ASN A 39 -15.63 -24.60 22.18
N GLN A 40 -16.78 -25.07 22.66
CA GLN A 40 -16.91 -26.29 23.45
C GLN A 40 -16.70 -27.56 22.64
N ALA A 41 -16.96 -27.54 21.33
CA ALA A 41 -16.80 -28.68 20.44
C ALA A 41 -15.36 -28.84 19.91
N ILE A 42 -14.56 -27.77 19.89
CA ILE A 42 -13.18 -27.85 19.40
C ILE A 42 -12.33 -28.73 20.30
N THR A 43 -11.71 -29.73 19.69
CA THR A 43 -10.82 -30.71 20.37
C THR A 43 -9.51 -30.79 19.59
N VAL A 44 -8.39 -30.85 20.32
CA VAL A 44 -7.05 -30.96 19.72
C VAL A 44 -6.37 -32.27 20.13
N ILE A 45 -5.88 -33.01 19.16
CA ILE A 45 -4.96 -34.12 19.34
C ILE A 45 -3.56 -33.54 19.14
N ALA A 46 -2.77 -33.54 20.24
CA ALA A 46 -1.43 -32.96 20.19
C ALA A 46 -0.50 -33.68 19.21
N GLY A 47 0.30 -32.93 18.48
CA GLY A 47 1.35 -33.45 17.64
C GLY A 47 2.46 -34.17 18.44
N THR A 48 3.10 -35.16 17.81
CA THR A 48 4.30 -35.84 18.32
C THR A 48 5.28 -36.03 17.15
N ASP A 49 6.42 -36.68 17.40
CA ASP A 49 7.40 -36.98 16.34
C ASP A 49 6.80 -37.83 15.19
N THR A 50 5.68 -38.51 15.42
CA THR A 50 5.04 -39.42 14.45
C THR A 50 3.60 -39.07 14.14
N GLN A 51 2.90 -38.32 14.98
CA GLN A 51 1.52 -37.91 14.84
C GLN A 51 1.44 -36.42 14.49
N LYS A 52 0.80 -36.08 13.40
CA LYS A 52 0.45 -34.69 13.08
C LYS A 52 -0.54 -34.13 14.12
N GLU A 53 -0.40 -32.87 14.52
CA GLU A 53 -1.43 -32.22 15.34
C GLU A 53 -2.74 -32.15 14.56
N LEU A 54 -3.85 -32.50 15.21
CA LEU A 54 -5.18 -32.48 14.60
C LEU A 54 -6.14 -31.65 15.46
N GLY A 55 -6.73 -30.63 14.87
CA GLY A 55 -7.86 -29.90 15.44
C GLY A 55 -9.15 -30.34 14.76
N TYR A 56 -10.20 -30.64 15.54
CA TYR A 56 -11.47 -31.11 15.01
C TYR A 56 -12.65 -30.80 15.93
N LEU A 57 -13.86 -30.90 15.42
CA LEU A 57 -15.11 -30.73 16.18
C LEU A 57 -15.60 -32.06 16.72
N ASP A 58 -15.66 -32.19 18.04
CA ASP A 58 -16.28 -33.34 18.69
C ASP A 58 -17.78 -33.43 18.33
N GLY A 59 -18.22 -34.64 17.97
CA GLY A 59 -19.59 -34.85 17.52
C GLY A 59 -19.90 -34.43 16.09
N VAL A 60 -18.94 -33.86 15.37
CA VAL A 60 -19.02 -33.58 13.90
C VAL A 60 -18.08 -34.50 13.15
N THR A 61 -16.79 -34.40 13.38
CA THR A 61 -15.76 -35.16 12.70
C THR A 61 -15.40 -36.42 13.50
N THR A 62 -15.41 -37.56 12.82
CA THR A 62 -14.95 -38.83 13.36
C THR A 62 -13.43 -38.95 13.26
N ILE A 63 -12.78 -39.45 14.28
CA ILE A 63 -11.35 -39.76 14.22
C ILE A 63 -11.15 -41.23 13.89
N LEU A 64 -10.48 -41.48 12.78
CA LEU A 64 -10.05 -42.80 12.35
C LEU A 64 -8.69 -43.15 12.95
N GLU A 65 -8.47 -44.42 13.28
CA GLU A 65 -7.17 -44.93 13.71
C GLU A 65 -6.65 -45.97 12.71
N VAL A 66 -5.55 -45.63 12.03
CA VAL A 66 -4.92 -46.50 11.02
C VAL A 66 -3.43 -46.60 11.34
N ASP A 67 -2.91 -47.83 11.46
CA ASP A 67 -1.50 -48.07 11.79
C ASP A 67 -1.01 -47.42 13.10
N GLY A 68 -1.94 -47.21 14.05
CA GLY A 68 -1.66 -46.53 15.32
C GLY A 68 -1.56 -45.00 15.24
N LEU A 69 -1.92 -44.44 14.13
CA LEU A 69 -2.01 -42.98 13.87
C LEU A 69 -3.47 -42.53 13.70
N LYS A 70 -3.73 -41.30 14.01
CA LYS A 70 -5.07 -40.68 13.97
C LYS A 70 -5.23 -39.78 12.75
N PHE A 71 -6.44 -39.84 12.19
CA PHE A 71 -6.83 -39.08 10.99
C PHE A 71 -8.24 -38.55 11.16
N LYS A 72 -8.58 -37.48 10.49
CA LYS A 72 -9.93 -36.91 10.42
C LYS A 72 -10.71 -37.59 9.29
N ASP A 73 -11.91 -38.10 9.58
CA ASP A 73 -12.90 -38.52 8.58
C ASP A 73 -13.77 -37.30 8.23
N LEU A 74 -13.30 -36.48 7.30
CA LEU A 74 -13.88 -35.17 7.00
C LEU A 74 -15.17 -35.27 6.19
N ASN A 75 -15.29 -36.31 5.34
CA ASN A 75 -16.51 -36.55 4.57
C ASN A 75 -17.48 -37.52 5.25
N GLY A 76 -17.15 -38.04 6.43
CA GLY A 76 -18.00 -38.88 7.24
C GLY A 76 -18.31 -40.30 6.63
N ASN A 77 -17.48 -40.78 5.71
CA ASN A 77 -17.70 -42.05 5.05
C ASN A 77 -17.19 -43.29 5.81
N GLY A 78 -16.44 -43.08 6.90
CA GLY A 78 -15.85 -44.12 7.73
C GLY A 78 -14.63 -44.83 7.14
N GLN A 79 -14.02 -44.28 6.10
CA GLN A 79 -12.79 -44.76 5.46
C GLN A 79 -11.77 -43.63 5.46
N LEU A 80 -10.49 -43.99 5.47
CA LEU A 80 -9.42 -42.98 5.31
C LEU A 80 -9.21 -42.75 3.81
N ASP A 81 -9.70 -41.62 3.30
CA ASP A 81 -9.47 -41.20 1.95
C ASP A 81 -8.06 -40.62 1.75
N VAL A 82 -7.60 -40.52 0.52
CA VAL A 82 -6.25 -40.03 0.23
C VAL A 82 -6.10 -38.57 0.68
N TYR A 83 -7.14 -37.74 0.51
CA TYR A 83 -7.08 -36.34 0.90
C TYR A 83 -7.07 -36.13 2.43
N GLU A 84 -7.55 -37.10 3.21
CA GLU A 84 -7.57 -37.08 4.68
C GLU A 84 -6.28 -37.64 5.30
N ASP A 85 -5.52 -38.44 4.51
CA ASP A 85 -4.27 -39.05 4.96
C ASP A 85 -3.11 -38.02 4.82
N TRP A 86 -2.80 -37.35 5.94
CA TRP A 86 -1.72 -36.36 6.02
C TRP A 86 -0.31 -36.90 5.74
N ARG A 87 -0.13 -38.22 5.56
CA ARG A 87 1.14 -38.84 5.14
C ARG A 87 1.32 -38.83 3.63
N GLN A 88 0.25 -38.61 2.87
CA GLN A 88 0.27 -38.62 1.40
C GLN A 88 0.88 -37.30 0.87
N ASP A 89 1.36 -37.38 -0.34
CA ASP A 89 1.83 -36.22 -1.10
C ASP A 89 0.68 -35.24 -1.35
N VAL A 90 0.96 -33.93 -1.23
CA VAL A 90 -0.06 -32.87 -1.36
C VAL A 90 -0.76 -32.94 -2.72
N ASP A 91 -0.03 -33.22 -3.82
CA ASP A 91 -0.63 -33.30 -5.15
C ASP A 91 -1.62 -34.48 -5.26
N ALA A 92 -1.30 -35.60 -4.59
CA ALA A 92 -2.21 -36.74 -4.53
C ALA A 92 -3.47 -36.42 -3.71
N ARG A 93 -3.31 -35.70 -2.60
CA ARG A 93 -4.42 -35.25 -1.75
C ARG A 93 -5.34 -34.29 -2.51
N VAL A 94 -4.78 -33.30 -3.18
CA VAL A 94 -5.53 -32.34 -4.02
C VAL A 94 -6.32 -33.08 -5.11
N LYS A 95 -5.67 -33.99 -5.80
CA LYS A 95 -6.33 -34.75 -6.89
C LYS A 95 -7.50 -35.60 -6.40
N ASP A 96 -7.34 -36.27 -5.28
CA ASP A 96 -8.38 -37.08 -4.66
C ASP A 96 -9.56 -36.23 -4.19
N LEU A 97 -9.30 -35.11 -3.52
CA LEU A 97 -10.35 -34.18 -3.09
C LEU A 97 -11.10 -33.61 -4.29
N TYR A 98 -10.38 -33.12 -5.32
CA TYR A 98 -10.98 -32.56 -6.52
C TYR A 98 -11.93 -33.57 -7.22
N ASP A 99 -11.51 -34.82 -7.28
CA ASP A 99 -12.34 -35.91 -7.92
C ASP A 99 -13.63 -36.15 -7.12
N GLN A 100 -13.68 -35.86 -5.84
CA GLN A 100 -14.85 -36.00 -4.98
C GLN A 100 -15.75 -34.75 -4.99
N MET A 101 -15.24 -33.60 -5.44
CA MET A 101 -16.01 -32.36 -5.46
C MET A 101 -17.09 -32.31 -6.51
N THR A 102 -18.25 -31.75 -6.16
CA THR A 102 -19.33 -31.40 -7.11
C THR A 102 -18.90 -30.15 -7.92
N LEU A 103 -19.67 -29.86 -8.99
CA LEU A 103 -19.43 -28.66 -9.78
C LEU A 103 -19.62 -27.39 -8.94
N GLU A 104 -20.60 -27.39 -8.06
CA GLU A 104 -20.94 -26.29 -7.17
C GLU A 104 -19.80 -26.01 -6.17
N GLU A 105 -19.21 -27.07 -5.61
CA GLU A 105 -18.05 -26.94 -4.71
C GLU A 105 -16.81 -26.43 -5.44
N ARG A 106 -16.55 -26.92 -6.67
CA ARG A 106 -15.46 -26.39 -7.51
C ARG A 106 -15.68 -24.94 -7.86
N ALA A 107 -16.91 -24.53 -8.21
CA ALA A 107 -17.23 -23.14 -8.53
C ALA A 107 -17.03 -22.20 -7.35
N GLY A 108 -17.27 -22.68 -6.11
CA GLY A 108 -17.02 -21.88 -4.90
C GLY A 108 -15.56 -21.48 -4.69
N LEU A 109 -14.60 -22.29 -5.16
CA LEU A 109 -13.17 -22.00 -5.03
C LEU A 109 -12.67 -20.83 -5.90
N PHE A 110 -13.48 -20.40 -6.88
CA PHE A 110 -13.16 -19.26 -7.75
C PHE A 110 -13.43 -17.89 -7.12
N TYR A 111 -13.84 -17.85 -5.86
CA TYR A 111 -14.22 -16.60 -5.21
C TYR A 111 -13.42 -16.35 -3.95
N HIS A 112 -13.10 -15.07 -3.75
CA HIS A 112 -12.56 -14.51 -2.53
C HIS A 112 -13.45 -13.33 -2.14
N VAL A 113 -14.25 -13.48 -1.09
CA VAL A 113 -15.28 -12.50 -0.74
C VAL A 113 -15.14 -12.01 0.69
N ASN A 114 -15.65 -10.80 0.96
CA ASN A 114 -15.68 -10.29 2.32
C ASN A 114 -16.46 -11.21 3.26
N THR A 115 -16.03 -11.25 4.51
CA THR A 115 -16.84 -11.86 5.58
C THR A 115 -18.16 -11.09 5.75
N CYS A 116 -19.17 -11.76 6.30
CA CYS A 116 -20.42 -11.10 6.67
C CYS A 116 -20.16 -10.04 7.74
N GLY A 117 -20.61 -8.84 7.46
CA GLY A 117 -20.46 -7.72 8.41
C GLY A 117 -19.25 -6.83 8.18
N ASN A 118 -18.39 -7.14 7.25
CA ASN A 118 -17.27 -6.29 6.85
C ASN A 118 -17.75 -5.29 5.74
N PRO A 119 -17.45 -3.98 5.86
CA PRO A 119 -16.61 -3.24 6.83
C PRO A 119 -17.40 -2.44 7.89
N MET A 120 -18.64 -2.76 8.20
CA MET A 120 -19.65 -1.83 8.71
C MET A 120 -19.93 -1.88 10.22
N GLY A 121 -18.95 -2.17 11.07
CA GLY A 121 -19.12 -2.02 12.53
C GLY A 121 -20.18 -2.97 13.10
N VAL A 122 -20.20 -4.19 12.60
CA VAL A 122 -21.13 -5.24 13.06
C VAL A 122 -20.73 -5.68 14.45
N ASP A 123 -21.70 -5.86 15.32
CA ASP A 123 -21.48 -6.50 16.61
C ASP A 123 -21.11 -7.99 16.39
N PHE A 124 -19.85 -8.34 16.59
CA PHE A 124 -19.36 -9.72 16.54
C PHE A 124 -20.18 -10.69 17.41
N ALA A 125 -20.81 -10.18 18.47
CA ALA A 125 -21.65 -10.97 19.34
C ALA A 125 -22.98 -11.38 18.69
N ASP A 126 -23.38 -10.74 17.58
CA ASP A 126 -24.61 -11.11 16.88
C ASP A 126 -24.40 -12.38 16.03
N SER A 127 -24.76 -13.51 16.62
CA SER A 127 -24.62 -14.83 16.01
C SER A 127 -25.35 -15.00 14.67
N ARG A 128 -26.26 -14.10 14.31
CA ARG A 128 -26.98 -14.14 13.03
C ARG A 128 -26.05 -13.95 11.85
N TYR A 129 -24.99 -13.15 11.99
CA TYR A 129 -24.01 -12.94 10.93
C TYR A 129 -23.14 -14.17 10.67
N MET A 130 -22.95 -15.01 11.66
CA MET A 130 -22.24 -16.27 11.54
C MET A 130 -23.14 -17.41 11.12
N PHE A 131 -24.21 -17.68 11.90
CA PHE A 131 -25.00 -18.91 11.85
C PHE A 131 -26.40 -18.72 11.25
N GLY A 132 -26.77 -17.51 10.85
CA GLY A 132 -28.10 -17.22 10.30
C GLY A 132 -28.32 -17.92 8.96
N THR A 133 -29.49 -18.50 8.76
CA THR A 133 -29.89 -19.16 7.50
C THR A 133 -30.66 -18.23 6.56
N GLU A 134 -30.95 -17.02 6.98
CA GLU A 134 -31.65 -15.97 6.23
C GLU A 134 -30.67 -14.86 5.81
N SER A 135 -31.10 -14.03 4.85
CA SER A 135 -30.34 -12.83 4.48
C SER A 135 -30.16 -11.91 5.68
N VAL A 136 -28.93 -11.53 5.94
CA VAL A 136 -28.59 -10.53 6.97
C VAL A 136 -28.28 -9.22 6.25
N VAL A 137 -29.11 -8.20 6.45
CA VAL A 137 -28.88 -6.84 5.95
C VAL A 137 -28.38 -6.02 7.14
N PRO A 138 -27.13 -5.55 7.15
CA PRO A 138 -26.58 -4.81 8.29
C PRO A 138 -27.35 -3.53 8.61
N ASP A 139 -27.86 -2.83 7.57
CA ASP A 139 -28.61 -1.59 7.67
C ASP A 139 -29.49 -1.41 6.42
N GLU A 140 -30.68 -0.83 6.56
CA GLU A 140 -31.56 -0.48 5.43
C GLU A 140 -30.94 0.59 4.52
N SER A 141 -29.90 1.29 4.96
CA SER A 141 -29.14 2.26 4.17
C SER A 141 -27.98 1.64 3.38
N SER A 142 -27.60 0.39 3.67
CA SER A 142 -26.51 -0.32 3.00
C SER A 142 -26.95 -0.81 1.62
N SER A 143 -26.23 -0.43 0.58
CA SER A 143 -26.42 -0.95 -0.78
C SER A 143 -25.94 -2.41 -0.93
N PHE A 144 -25.33 -2.99 0.11
CA PHE A 144 -24.78 -4.33 0.09
C PHE A 144 -25.68 -5.30 0.87
N THR A 145 -26.20 -6.30 0.18
CA THR A 145 -26.88 -7.42 0.82
C THR A 145 -25.84 -8.44 1.23
N SER A 146 -25.47 -8.47 2.50
CA SER A 146 -24.58 -9.49 3.03
C SER A 146 -25.36 -10.75 3.38
N ARG A 147 -24.76 -11.90 3.11
CA ARG A 147 -25.27 -13.20 3.59
C ARG A 147 -24.48 -13.61 4.82
N SER A 148 -25.03 -14.48 5.67
CA SER A 148 -24.30 -15.03 6.82
C SER A 148 -23.09 -15.86 6.36
N MET A 149 -22.10 -16.06 7.25
CA MET A 149 -20.97 -16.94 6.96
C MET A 149 -21.43 -18.38 6.67
N TRP A 150 -22.46 -18.86 7.41
CA TRP A 150 -23.08 -20.15 7.12
C TRP A 150 -23.55 -20.26 5.67
N TYR A 151 -24.21 -19.22 5.12
CA TYR A 151 -24.68 -19.22 3.74
C TYR A 151 -23.50 -19.23 2.74
N TYR A 152 -22.49 -18.41 2.96
CA TYR A 152 -21.30 -18.39 2.10
C TYR A 152 -20.58 -19.73 2.07
N ILE A 153 -20.37 -20.35 3.22
CA ILE A 153 -19.60 -21.57 3.34
C ILE A 153 -20.40 -22.82 2.94
N ASN A 154 -21.65 -22.96 3.44
CA ASN A 154 -22.40 -24.22 3.31
C ASN A 154 -23.39 -24.21 2.12
N VAL A 155 -23.78 -23.05 1.59
CA VAL A 155 -24.68 -22.94 0.43
C VAL A 155 -23.90 -22.57 -0.84
N LEU A 156 -23.05 -21.55 -0.76
CA LEU A 156 -22.26 -21.11 -1.91
C LEU A 156 -20.90 -21.84 -2.04
N ASN A 157 -20.50 -22.61 -1.05
CA ASN A 157 -19.23 -23.36 -0.98
C ASN A 157 -17.99 -22.45 -1.15
N ILE A 158 -18.10 -21.19 -0.70
CA ILE A 158 -16.99 -20.24 -0.75
C ILE A 158 -16.17 -20.40 0.52
N THR A 159 -14.88 -20.68 0.36
CA THR A 159 -13.96 -20.98 1.46
C THR A 159 -12.74 -20.07 1.48
N ASN A 160 -12.80 -18.95 0.79
CA ASN A 160 -11.78 -17.90 0.86
C ASN A 160 -12.47 -16.57 1.18
N HIS A 161 -12.09 -15.95 2.31
CA HIS A 161 -12.78 -14.77 2.82
C HIS A 161 -11.80 -13.69 3.27
N LEU A 162 -12.12 -12.44 2.92
CA LEU A 162 -11.45 -11.26 3.46
C LEU A 162 -12.14 -10.83 4.75
N ASP A 163 -11.42 -10.84 5.85
CA ASP A 163 -11.88 -10.31 7.12
C ASP A 163 -11.12 -9.03 7.51
N ASN A 164 -11.81 -7.90 7.46
CA ASN A 164 -11.32 -6.61 7.93
C ASN A 164 -12.07 -6.14 9.17
N THR A 165 -12.61 -7.06 9.96
CA THR A 165 -13.32 -6.72 11.18
C THR A 165 -12.35 -6.20 12.25
N ASN A 166 -12.80 -5.24 13.07
CA ASN A 166 -12.00 -4.60 14.10
C ASN A 166 -12.24 -5.25 15.46
N GLY A 167 -12.04 -6.56 15.55
CA GLY A 167 -12.17 -7.28 16.81
C GLY A 167 -10.87 -7.27 17.65
N THR A 168 -11.01 -7.46 18.96
CA THR A 168 -9.86 -7.84 19.80
C THR A 168 -9.32 -9.19 19.33
N PRO A 169 -8.07 -9.56 19.61
CA PRO A 169 -7.54 -10.88 19.27
C PRO A 169 -8.46 -12.04 19.71
N ALA A 170 -9.07 -11.96 20.90
CA ALA A 170 -10.02 -12.98 21.36
C ALA A 170 -11.29 -13.03 20.50
N GLN A 171 -11.84 -11.89 20.13
CA GLN A 171 -13.01 -11.83 19.26
C GLN A 171 -12.70 -12.38 17.86
N GLN A 172 -11.53 -12.04 17.30
CA GLN A 172 -11.08 -12.58 16.03
C GLN A 172 -10.93 -14.11 16.08
N ILE A 173 -10.27 -14.66 17.11
CA ILE A 173 -10.12 -16.11 17.28
C ILE A 173 -11.48 -16.80 17.33
N VAL A 174 -12.41 -16.30 18.14
CA VAL A 174 -13.76 -16.87 18.26
C VAL A 174 -14.50 -16.82 16.95
N TYR A 175 -14.41 -15.70 16.22
CA TYR A 175 -15.05 -15.51 14.93
C TYR A 175 -14.45 -16.42 13.85
N HIS A 176 -13.11 -16.48 13.75
CA HIS A 176 -12.40 -17.30 12.77
C HIS A 176 -12.59 -18.80 13.05
N ASN A 177 -12.52 -19.21 14.31
CA ASN A 177 -12.80 -20.59 14.69
C ASN A 177 -14.24 -21.01 14.35
N ALA A 178 -15.21 -20.08 14.47
CA ALA A 178 -16.58 -20.37 14.05
C ALA A 178 -16.70 -20.56 12.52
N MET A 179 -15.96 -19.78 11.73
CA MET A 179 -15.89 -19.99 10.27
C MET A 179 -15.31 -21.35 9.92
N GLN A 180 -14.24 -21.77 10.59
CA GLN A 180 -13.65 -23.10 10.41
C GLN A 180 -14.63 -24.23 10.82
N ALA A 181 -15.39 -24.01 11.88
CA ALA A 181 -16.39 -24.97 12.34
C ALA A 181 -17.52 -25.15 11.31
N LEU A 182 -17.96 -24.09 10.67
CA LEU A 182 -18.94 -24.16 9.57
C LEU A 182 -18.37 -24.90 8.36
N ALA A 183 -17.09 -24.72 8.07
CA ALA A 183 -16.41 -25.43 6.98
C ALA A 183 -16.23 -26.92 7.28
N GLU A 184 -15.83 -27.27 8.50
CA GLU A 184 -15.67 -28.67 8.91
C GLU A 184 -17.02 -29.43 8.96
N ASP A 185 -18.14 -28.75 9.24
CA ASP A 185 -19.50 -29.33 9.16
C ASP A 185 -20.03 -29.40 7.71
N SER A 186 -19.27 -29.01 6.71
CA SER A 186 -19.61 -29.17 5.29
C SER A 186 -19.28 -30.57 4.78
N ARG A 187 -19.81 -30.91 3.58
CA ARG A 187 -19.73 -32.28 3.01
C ARG A 187 -18.31 -32.85 2.87
N LEU A 188 -17.31 -32.02 2.60
CA LEU A 188 -15.91 -32.42 2.40
C LEU A 188 -14.96 -31.80 3.43
N GLY A 189 -15.47 -31.00 4.35
CA GLY A 189 -14.69 -30.36 5.40
C GLY A 189 -13.58 -29.46 4.84
N ILE A 190 -13.77 -28.79 3.70
CA ILE A 190 -12.75 -27.94 3.08
C ILE A 190 -12.59 -26.68 3.95
N PRO A 191 -11.41 -26.45 4.57
CA PRO A 191 -11.21 -25.36 5.51
C PRO A 191 -11.24 -23.99 4.84
N VAL A 192 -11.54 -22.95 5.63
CA VAL A 192 -11.54 -21.56 5.18
C VAL A 192 -10.14 -20.98 5.18
N VAL A 193 -9.75 -20.28 4.11
CA VAL A 193 -8.65 -19.33 4.12
C VAL A 193 -9.20 -17.95 4.46
N ILE A 194 -8.64 -17.31 5.46
CA ILE A 194 -9.01 -15.98 5.92
C ILE A 194 -7.87 -15.04 5.56
N SER A 195 -8.15 -14.05 4.72
CA SER A 195 -7.22 -12.96 4.44
C SER A 195 -7.57 -11.71 5.23
N ASN A 196 -6.61 -10.81 5.33
CA ASN A 196 -6.81 -9.49 5.93
C ASN A 196 -6.13 -8.42 5.06
N ASP A 197 -6.82 -7.30 4.83
CA ASP A 197 -6.32 -6.17 4.02
C ASP A 197 -5.77 -5.02 4.88
N ARG A 198 -5.91 -5.14 6.18
CA ARG A 198 -5.34 -4.16 7.10
C ARG A 198 -3.92 -4.55 7.44
N GLU A 199 -3.04 -3.64 7.15
CA GLU A 199 -1.64 -3.79 7.44
C GLU A 199 -1.46 -4.15 8.92
N TYR A 200 -0.96 -5.37 9.19
CA TYR A 200 -0.49 -5.81 10.50
C TYR A 200 -1.50 -5.74 11.65
N ASN A 201 -2.73 -6.17 11.42
CA ASN A 201 -3.87 -5.84 12.25
C ASN A 201 -4.38 -6.94 13.20
N ALA A 202 -3.53 -7.76 13.78
CA ALA A 202 -3.97 -8.71 14.82
C ALA A 202 -4.68 -8.03 16.02
N TRP A 203 -4.55 -6.72 16.16
CA TRP A 203 -5.09 -5.90 17.23
C TRP A 203 -6.19 -4.92 16.78
N GLY A 204 -6.82 -5.15 15.66
CA GLY A 204 -7.92 -4.31 15.21
C GLY A 204 -7.51 -3.00 14.55
N GLY A 205 -6.30 -2.90 13.96
CA GLY A 205 -5.82 -1.71 13.24
C GLY A 205 -5.53 -0.51 14.12
N MET A 206 -5.12 -0.75 15.34
CA MET A 206 -5.05 0.33 16.31
C MET A 206 -3.70 1.03 16.39
N ILE A 207 -2.61 0.39 15.96
CA ILE A 207 -1.29 1.03 15.92
C ILE A 207 -0.48 0.36 14.82
N ASP A 208 -0.50 0.97 13.66
CA ASP A 208 0.36 0.55 12.57
C ASP A 208 1.51 1.54 12.44
N VAL A 209 2.72 1.01 12.30
CA VAL A 209 3.80 1.78 11.71
C VAL A 209 3.40 1.99 10.24
N ALA A 210 3.39 3.24 9.80
CA ALA A 210 3.08 3.54 8.40
C ALA A 210 3.99 2.74 7.47
N HIS A 211 3.46 2.25 6.37
CA HIS A 211 4.25 1.52 5.37
C HIS A 211 5.46 2.35 4.90
N ASP A 212 5.26 3.63 4.74
CA ASP A 212 6.28 4.63 4.39
C ASP A 212 7.44 4.69 5.40
N ALA A 213 7.19 4.36 6.67
CA ALA A 213 8.22 4.40 7.70
C ALA A 213 9.30 3.34 7.44
N PHE A 214 8.95 2.17 6.93
CA PHE A 214 9.90 1.13 6.60
C PHE A 214 10.88 1.57 5.51
N GLY A 215 10.35 2.17 4.44
CA GLY A 215 11.16 2.74 3.37
C GLY A 215 12.04 3.89 3.85
N ALA A 216 11.45 4.84 4.57
CA ALA A 216 12.16 6.03 5.05
C ALA A 216 13.25 5.70 6.09
N ALA A 217 13.02 4.76 7.01
CA ALA A 217 13.99 4.36 8.01
C ALA A 217 15.23 3.68 7.43
N ASN A 218 15.08 2.99 6.30
CA ASN A 218 16.16 2.23 5.67
C ASN A 218 16.87 1.25 6.63
N ASP A 219 16.16 0.77 7.65
CA ASP A 219 16.63 -0.28 8.56
C ASP A 219 15.94 -1.61 8.24
N LEU A 220 16.52 -2.34 7.30
CA LEU A 220 15.98 -3.61 6.83
C LEU A 220 15.95 -4.68 7.94
N GLU A 221 16.92 -4.67 8.86
CA GLU A 221 16.97 -5.67 9.93
C GLU A 221 15.88 -5.44 10.98
N LEU A 222 15.60 -4.20 11.33
CA LEU A 222 14.48 -3.84 12.21
C LEU A 222 13.13 -4.11 11.52
N SER A 223 13.02 -3.71 10.25
CA SER A 223 11.83 -3.96 9.43
C SER A 223 11.47 -5.45 9.37
N LYS A 224 12.45 -6.31 9.10
CA LYS A 224 12.25 -7.78 9.05
C LYS A 224 11.75 -8.34 10.38
N LYS A 225 12.28 -7.86 11.50
CA LYS A 225 11.81 -8.29 12.83
C LYS A 225 10.36 -7.90 13.08
N LEU A 226 9.99 -6.68 12.70
CA LEU A 226 8.61 -6.19 12.83
C LEU A 226 7.64 -6.96 11.93
N TRP A 227 7.96 -7.12 10.64
CA TRP A 227 7.12 -7.90 9.72
C TRP A 227 6.95 -9.35 10.17
N THR A 228 8.02 -9.96 10.70
CA THR A 228 7.94 -11.31 11.29
C THR A 228 7.03 -11.33 12.51
N ALA A 229 7.13 -10.33 13.40
CA ALA A 229 6.25 -10.25 14.57
C ALA A 229 4.78 -10.10 14.17
N TYR A 230 4.48 -9.20 13.24
CA TYR A 230 3.13 -8.98 12.70
C TYR A 230 2.57 -10.23 12.01
N SER A 231 3.42 -10.95 11.28
CA SER A 231 3.05 -12.21 10.64
C SER A 231 2.60 -13.25 11.66
N LEU A 232 3.40 -13.45 12.72
CA LEU A 232 3.09 -14.43 13.78
C LEU A 232 1.85 -14.01 14.59
N GLU A 233 1.69 -12.72 14.90
CA GLU A 233 0.51 -12.19 15.58
C GLU A 233 -0.76 -12.41 14.75
N SER A 234 -0.70 -12.10 13.44
CA SER A 234 -1.82 -12.31 12.51
C SER A 234 -2.20 -13.78 12.38
N ARG A 235 -1.21 -14.66 12.24
CA ARG A 235 -1.46 -16.11 12.17
C ARG A 235 -2.07 -16.64 13.47
N ALA A 236 -1.63 -16.14 14.62
CA ALA A 236 -2.13 -16.57 15.92
C ALA A 236 -3.63 -16.31 16.13
N VAL A 237 -4.18 -15.26 15.51
CA VAL A 237 -5.61 -14.96 15.57
C VAL A 237 -6.44 -15.61 14.45
N GLY A 238 -5.81 -16.42 13.59
CA GLY A 238 -6.48 -17.18 12.54
C GLY A 238 -6.52 -16.50 11.17
N ILE A 239 -5.72 -15.45 10.95
CA ILE A 239 -5.47 -14.90 9.61
C ILE A 239 -4.44 -15.79 8.92
N HIS A 240 -4.68 -16.14 7.66
CA HIS A 240 -3.84 -17.04 6.87
C HIS A 240 -3.05 -16.31 5.79
N VAL A 241 -3.65 -15.27 5.21
CA VAL A 241 -3.08 -14.47 4.12
C VAL A 241 -3.22 -13.00 4.47
N VAL A 242 -2.16 -12.23 4.30
CA VAL A 242 -2.26 -10.77 4.32
C VAL A 242 -2.19 -10.22 2.90
N LEU A 243 -3.04 -9.22 2.59
CA LEU A 243 -3.07 -8.61 1.26
C LEU A 243 -1.94 -7.56 1.14
N HIS A 244 -0.75 -8.02 1.37
CA HIS A 244 0.53 -7.33 1.39
C HIS A 244 1.63 -8.21 0.81
N PRO A 245 2.81 -7.63 0.45
CA PRO A 245 3.15 -6.21 0.36
C PRO A 245 2.65 -5.53 -0.91
N TYR A 246 2.83 -4.20 -0.95
CA TYR A 246 2.56 -3.40 -2.14
C TYR A 246 3.76 -3.40 -3.09
N GLY A 247 3.74 -4.25 -4.12
CA GLY A 247 4.79 -4.33 -5.15
C GLY A 247 4.72 -3.26 -6.23
N GLN A 248 3.64 -2.51 -6.27
CA GLN A 248 3.31 -1.55 -7.33
C GLN A 248 3.88 -0.15 -7.13
N GLU A 249 4.40 0.17 -5.95
CA GLU A 249 4.56 1.57 -5.57
C GLU A 249 6.01 2.02 -5.69
N LEU A 250 6.54 1.97 -6.92
CA LEU A 250 7.68 2.79 -7.27
C LEU A 250 7.26 4.26 -7.13
N GLY A 251 7.93 4.95 -6.22
CA GLY A 251 7.75 6.38 -6.05
C GLY A 251 6.77 6.82 -4.96
N SER A 252 6.11 5.90 -4.21
CA SER A 252 5.30 6.31 -3.06
C SER A 252 5.81 5.78 -1.73
N TRP A 253 5.72 4.50 -1.43
CA TRP A 253 5.97 4.00 -0.07
C TRP A 253 7.36 3.42 0.15
N ASN A 254 7.84 2.60 -0.79
CA ASN A 254 9.19 2.04 -0.73
C ASN A 254 10.22 2.81 -1.57
N GLY A 255 9.83 3.98 -2.10
CA GLY A 255 10.72 4.86 -2.83
C GLY A 255 10.72 4.67 -4.35
N GLU A 256 11.47 5.53 -5.03
CA GLU A 256 11.52 5.60 -6.50
C GLU A 256 12.59 4.71 -7.12
N ASP A 257 13.52 4.20 -6.33
CA ASP A 257 14.56 3.27 -6.80
C ASP A 257 14.01 1.86 -6.91
N PRO A 258 13.97 1.26 -8.14
CA PRO A 258 13.40 -0.07 -8.35
C PRO A 258 14.14 -1.19 -7.64
N GLU A 259 15.45 -1.06 -7.41
CA GLU A 259 16.22 -2.05 -6.66
C GLU A 259 15.90 -1.97 -5.17
N TYR A 260 15.81 -0.75 -4.63
CA TYR A 260 15.45 -0.53 -3.25
C TYR A 260 14.02 -0.97 -2.97
N ALA A 261 13.03 -0.45 -3.72
CA ALA A 261 11.62 -0.80 -3.56
C ALA A 261 11.38 -2.30 -3.75
N GLY A 262 11.93 -2.89 -4.80
CA GLY A 262 11.82 -4.34 -5.04
C GLY A 262 12.47 -5.18 -3.94
N THR A 263 13.59 -4.71 -3.37
CA THR A 263 14.26 -5.39 -2.26
C THR A 263 13.44 -5.31 -0.97
N MET A 264 12.90 -4.15 -0.62
CA MET A 264 12.03 -3.98 0.55
C MET A 264 10.80 -4.90 0.45
N THR A 265 10.10 -4.87 -0.67
CA THR A 265 8.93 -5.74 -0.93
C THR A 265 9.30 -7.24 -0.88
N LYS A 266 10.45 -7.63 -1.41
CA LYS A 266 10.97 -8.99 -1.34
C LYS A 266 11.20 -9.44 0.11
N GLU A 267 11.91 -8.64 0.89
CA GLU A 267 12.28 -8.99 2.26
C GLU A 267 11.05 -8.97 3.20
N GLU A 268 10.10 -8.07 2.95
CA GLU A 268 8.80 -8.11 3.62
C GLU A 268 8.06 -9.43 3.33
N THR A 269 7.96 -9.83 2.06
CA THR A 269 7.36 -11.11 1.67
C THR A 269 8.02 -12.29 2.39
N LEU A 270 9.36 -12.32 2.44
CA LEU A 270 10.09 -13.38 3.14
C LEU A 270 9.85 -13.37 4.66
N ALA A 271 9.75 -12.19 5.26
CA ALA A 271 9.47 -12.03 6.69
C ALA A 271 8.04 -12.41 7.06
N LEU A 272 7.08 -12.17 6.17
CA LEU A 272 5.68 -12.58 6.33
C LEU A 272 5.53 -14.10 6.21
N GLN A 273 6.21 -14.73 5.27
CA GLN A 273 6.10 -16.16 4.95
C GLN A 273 7.07 -17.04 5.80
N VAL A 274 7.38 -16.63 7.03
CA VAL A 274 8.15 -17.47 7.95
C VAL A 274 7.35 -18.68 8.41
N GLU A 275 8.03 -19.70 8.93
CA GLU A 275 7.37 -20.87 9.51
C GLU A 275 6.40 -20.44 10.64
N GLY A 276 5.15 -20.82 10.54
CA GLY A 276 4.08 -20.45 11.47
C GLY A 276 3.53 -19.05 11.27
N GLY A 277 3.97 -18.33 10.24
CA GLY A 277 3.45 -17.01 9.83
C GLY A 277 2.29 -17.07 8.84
N VAL A 278 2.02 -15.95 8.19
CA VAL A 278 0.99 -15.78 7.15
C VAL A 278 1.60 -15.88 5.75
N GLU A 279 0.76 -16.12 4.77
CA GLU A 279 1.14 -16.00 3.37
C GLU A 279 0.97 -14.57 2.88
N ALA A 280 1.84 -14.15 1.96
CA ALA A 280 1.82 -12.84 1.35
C ALA A 280 1.01 -12.84 0.06
N CYS A 281 0.10 -11.89 -0.08
CA CYS A 281 -0.58 -11.55 -1.32
C CYS A 281 -0.03 -10.21 -1.84
N MET A 282 0.97 -10.29 -2.69
CA MET A 282 1.60 -9.08 -3.25
C MET A 282 0.64 -8.36 -4.20
N LYS A 283 0.48 -7.04 -4.02
CA LYS A 283 -0.51 -6.24 -4.77
C LYS A 283 0.02 -4.85 -5.15
N HIS A 284 -0.57 -4.17 -6.10
CA HIS A 284 -1.53 -4.62 -7.09
C HIS A 284 -0.80 -4.74 -8.42
N PHE A 285 -0.77 -5.93 -8.98
CA PHE A 285 -0.09 -6.12 -10.26
C PHE A 285 -0.94 -5.47 -11.38
N ILE A 286 -0.45 -4.53 -12.16
CA ILE A 286 0.95 -4.09 -12.31
C ILE A 286 1.21 -2.74 -11.62
N ALA A 287 0.13 -1.97 -11.34
CA ALA A 287 0.13 -0.66 -10.70
C ALA A 287 -1.26 -0.34 -10.15
N ARG A 288 -1.36 0.59 -9.19
CA ARG A 288 -2.64 0.95 -8.56
C ARG A 288 -3.49 1.86 -9.47
N GLY A 289 -4.83 1.71 -9.38
CA GLY A 289 -5.80 2.57 -10.05
C GLY A 289 -5.69 4.02 -9.63
N GLY A 290 -5.70 4.93 -10.63
CA GLY A 290 -5.59 6.36 -10.39
C GLY A 290 -4.16 6.86 -10.20
N ASP A 291 -3.17 5.97 -10.18
CA ASP A 291 -1.78 6.39 -10.24
C ASP A 291 -1.43 6.83 -11.68
N SER A 292 -1.39 8.15 -11.88
CA SER A 292 -0.98 8.75 -13.15
C SER A 292 0.45 8.35 -13.55
N SER A 293 1.25 7.96 -12.55
CA SER A 293 2.66 7.65 -12.73
C SER A 293 2.89 6.48 -13.70
N PHE A 294 2.12 5.38 -13.60
CA PHE A 294 2.27 4.27 -14.54
C PHE A 294 1.69 4.59 -15.94
N ALA A 295 0.57 5.32 -16.02
CA ALA A 295 0.02 5.77 -17.30
C ALA A 295 0.98 6.73 -18.01
N ASP A 296 1.63 7.61 -17.25
CA ASP A 296 2.65 8.54 -17.76
C ASP A 296 3.97 7.82 -18.08
N ALA A 297 4.35 6.83 -17.26
CA ALA A 297 5.53 5.98 -17.46
C ALA A 297 5.52 5.23 -18.80
N ARG A 298 4.35 4.88 -19.32
CA ARG A 298 4.26 4.19 -20.63
C ARG A 298 4.71 5.03 -21.81
N SER A 299 4.81 6.35 -21.66
CA SER A 299 5.44 7.21 -22.64
C SER A 299 6.97 7.07 -22.65
N ASP A 300 7.55 6.46 -21.61
CA ASP A 300 8.97 6.21 -21.44
C ASP A 300 9.25 4.73 -21.14
N ALA A 301 9.87 4.04 -22.09
CA ALA A 301 10.21 2.62 -21.96
C ALA A 301 11.13 2.34 -20.76
N GLN A 302 12.03 3.27 -20.41
CA GLN A 302 12.93 3.11 -19.26
C GLN A 302 12.16 3.05 -17.95
N THR A 303 11.12 3.86 -17.81
CA THR A 303 10.29 3.86 -16.60
C THR A 303 9.49 2.58 -16.47
N VAL A 304 8.92 2.06 -17.57
CA VAL A 304 8.26 0.74 -17.57
C VAL A 304 9.24 -0.37 -17.19
N ASP A 305 10.46 -0.36 -17.74
CA ASP A 305 11.49 -1.34 -17.39
C ASP A 305 11.86 -1.28 -15.91
N ASN A 306 11.91 -0.09 -15.30
CA ASN A 306 12.16 0.07 -13.86
C ASN A 306 11.04 -0.50 -13.00
N TRP A 307 9.77 -0.27 -13.37
CA TRP A 307 8.61 -0.87 -12.70
C TRP A 307 8.66 -2.39 -12.77
N MET A 308 8.95 -2.92 -13.95
CA MET A 308 9.06 -4.37 -14.14
C MET A 308 10.23 -4.96 -13.37
N LYS A 309 11.35 -4.23 -13.25
CA LYS A 309 12.50 -4.64 -12.45
C LYS A 309 12.15 -4.77 -10.96
N ALA A 310 11.38 -3.82 -10.40
CA ALA A 310 10.94 -3.91 -9.01
C ALA A 310 10.07 -5.15 -8.78
N TRP A 311 9.10 -5.42 -9.69
CA TRP A 311 8.29 -6.63 -9.62
C TRP A 311 9.11 -7.92 -9.77
N GLU A 312 10.08 -7.97 -10.67
CA GLU A 312 10.96 -9.12 -10.86
C GLU A 312 11.75 -9.42 -9.58
N ILE A 313 12.32 -8.39 -8.94
CA ILE A 313 13.02 -8.54 -7.67
C ILE A 313 12.07 -9.02 -6.57
N ALA A 314 10.92 -8.38 -6.42
CA ALA A 314 9.93 -8.68 -5.39
C ALA A 314 9.39 -10.12 -5.53
N LEU A 315 9.00 -10.54 -6.75
CA LEU A 315 8.50 -11.88 -7.03
C LEU A 315 9.54 -12.98 -6.80
N SER A 316 10.85 -12.63 -6.74
CA SER A 316 11.90 -13.60 -6.39
C SER A 316 11.77 -14.15 -4.95
N ALA A 317 10.97 -13.51 -4.09
CA ALA A 317 10.58 -14.03 -2.78
C ALA A 317 9.58 -15.19 -2.85
N ASN A 318 9.05 -15.48 -4.03
CA ASN A 318 8.02 -16.49 -4.25
C ASN A 318 6.77 -16.27 -3.37
N PRO A 319 6.08 -15.10 -3.48
CA PRO A 319 4.82 -14.90 -2.78
C PRO A 319 3.83 -16.00 -3.15
N LYS A 320 2.97 -16.36 -2.22
CA LYS A 320 1.95 -17.39 -2.48
C LYS A 320 0.79 -16.84 -3.31
N TRP A 321 0.52 -15.54 -3.19
CA TRP A 321 -0.57 -14.86 -3.86
C TRP A 321 -0.10 -13.58 -4.56
N VAL A 322 -0.77 -13.24 -5.66
CA VAL A 322 -0.68 -11.93 -6.31
C VAL A 322 -2.08 -11.41 -6.58
N MET A 323 -2.34 -10.16 -6.22
CA MET A 323 -3.58 -9.47 -6.56
C MET A 323 -3.34 -8.56 -7.76
N THR A 324 -4.24 -8.66 -8.75
CA THR A 324 -4.25 -7.75 -9.90
C THR A 324 -4.99 -6.44 -9.56
N ASN A 325 -4.91 -5.46 -10.46
CA ASN A 325 -5.66 -4.22 -10.36
C ASN A 325 -6.47 -3.98 -11.63
N GLY A 326 -7.79 -4.10 -11.52
CA GLY A 326 -8.70 -3.93 -12.64
C GLY A 326 -8.93 -2.48 -13.09
N TYR A 327 -8.54 -1.51 -12.27
CA TYR A 327 -8.69 -0.09 -12.64
C TYR A 327 -7.65 0.41 -13.62
N ASN A 328 -6.51 -0.27 -13.73
CA ASN A 328 -5.42 0.10 -14.60
C ASN A 328 -5.36 -0.76 -15.85
N THR A 329 -4.97 -0.12 -16.95
CA THR A 329 -4.65 -0.85 -18.16
C THR A 329 -3.35 -1.62 -17.96
N GLY A 330 -3.32 -2.86 -18.47
CA GLY A 330 -2.12 -3.71 -18.45
C GLY A 330 -1.01 -3.22 -19.38
N LEU A 331 -0.04 -4.07 -19.68
CA LEU A 331 1.11 -3.77 -20.52
C LEU A 331 0.71 -3.31 -21.94
N THR A 332 -0.42 -3.79 -22.47
CA THR A 332 -0.91 -3.38 -23.78
C THR A 332 -1.50 -1.97 -23.80
N ASN A 333 -1.75 -1.36 -22.66
CA ASN A 333 -2.40 -0.06 -22.50
C ASN A 333 -3.77 0.06 -23.19
N THR A 334 -4.49 -1.03 -23.30
CA THR A 334 -5.77 -1.08 -24.01
C THR A 334 -6.95 -1.47 -23.13
N VAL A 335 -6.72 -2.36 -22.17
CA VAL A 335 -7.75 -2.92 -21.27
C VAL A 335 -7.21 -3.10 -19.87
N HIS A 336 -8.10 -3.24 -18.90
CA HIS A 336 -7.76 -3.55 -17.52
C HIS A 336 -6.94 -4.85 -17.43
N VAL A 337 -6.09 -4.94 -16.42
CA VAL A 337 -5.13 -6.04 -16.23
C VAL A 337 -5.78 -7.42 -16.37
N ASP A 338 -6.91 -7.66 -15.71
CA ASP A 338 -7.60 -8.97 -15.73
C ASP A 338 -8.09 -9.38 -17.11
N TYR A 339 -8.45 -8.41 -17.95
CA TYR A 339 -8.87 -8.61 -19.33
C TYR A 339 -7.69 -8.63 -20.31
N ASP A 340 -6.50 -8.17 -19.89
CA ASP A 340 -5.30 -8.11 -20.70
C ASP A 340 -4.51 -9.42 -20.64
N LYS A 341 -4.79 -10.31 -21.60
CA LYS A 341 -4.11 -11.60 -21.66
C LYS A 341 -2.58 -11.48 -21.75
N GLU A 342 -2.04 -10.46 -22.39
CA GLU A 342 -0.58 -10.28 -22.51
C GLU A 342 0.04 -9.98 -21.15
N THR A 343 -0.60 -9.13 -20.36
CA THR A 343 -0.18 -8.82 -18.99
C THR A 343 -0.27 -10.05 -18.08
N MET A 344 -1.36 -10.80 -18.15
CA MET A 344 -1.53 -12.04 -17.37
C MET A 344 -0.52 -13.12 -17.80
N ASP A 345 -0.26 -13.27 -19.09
CA ASP A 345 0.78 -14.16 -19.61
C ASP A 345 2.18 -13.73 -19.20
N TYR A 346 2.43 -12.42 -19.10
CA TYR A 346 3.71 -11.90 -18.61
C TYR A 346 3.95 -12.33 -17.16
N LEU A 347 2.97 -12.17 -16.27
CA LEU A 347 3.06 -12.61 -14.87
C LEU A 347 3.28 -14.14 -14.80
N ARG A 348 2.48 -14.92 -15.50
CA ARG A 348 2.53 -16.40 -15.43
C ARG A 348 3.74 -17.00 -16.14
N LYS A 349 4.07 -16.53 -17.35
CA LYS A 349 5.02 -17.21 -18.25
C LYS A 349 6.39 -16.56 -18.26
N THR A 350 6.45 -15.21 -18.16
CA THR A 350 7.71 -14.48 -18.20
C THR A 350 8.32 -14.36 -16.82
N LEU A 351 7.52 -13.92 -15.83
CA LEU A 351 7.94 -13.85 -14.44
C LEU A 351 7.85 -15.19 -13.71
N GLY A 352 7.17 -16.18 -14.28
CA GLY A 352 7.12 -17.54 -13.75
C GLY A 352 6.30 -17.70 -12.48
N PHE A 353 5.33 -16.83 -12.23
CA PHE A 353 4.52 -16.91 -11.03
C PHE A 353 3.57 -18.12 -11.06
N GLU A 354 3.69 -19.01 -10.07
CA GLU A 354 2.92 -20.26 -9.98
C GLU A 354 1.80 -20.21 -8.92
N GLY A 355 1.77 -19.22 -8.05
CA GLY A 355 0.80 -19.07 -6.97
C GLY A 355 -0.59 -18.67 -7.43
N ILE A 356 -1.46 -18.31 -6.51
CA ILE A 356 -2.84 -17.88 -6.77
C ILE A 356 -2.85 -16.43 -7.26
N ILE A 357 -3.59 -16.16 -8.35
CA ILE A 357 -3.89 -14.80 -8.79
C ILE A 357 -5.34 -14.49 -8.42
N VAL A 358 -5.54 -13.47 -7.61
CA VAL A 358 -6.85 -12.93 -7.22
C VAL A 358 -7.03 -11.53 -7.81
N SER A 359 -8.24 -11.18 -8.27
CA SER A 359 -8.52 -9.80 -8.68
C SER A 359 -8.68 -8.89 -7.47
N ASP A 360 -8.50 -7.58 -7.65
CA ASP A 360 -8.99 -6.61 -6.68
C ASP A 360 -10.53 -6.67 -6.59
N TRP A 361 -11.08 -6.05 -5.55
CA TRP A 361 -12.50 -6.20 -5.21
C TRP A 361 -13.43 -5.46 -6.17
N GLY A 362 -14.30 -6.23 -6.81
CA GLY A 362 -15.32 -5.72 -7.72
C GLY A 362 -14.81 -5.38 -9.12
N ASP A 363 -13.62 -5.78 -9.50
CA ASP A 363 -13.02 -5.48 -10.82
C ASP A 363 -13.87 -5.96 -11.99
N GLN A 364 -14.56 -7.09 -11.85
CA GLN A 364 -15.44 -7.63 -12.87
C GLN A 364 -16.88 -7.09 -12.79
N GLY A 365 -17.15 -6.21 -11.81
CA GLY A 365 -18.44 -5.54 -11.65
C GLY A 365 -18.72 -4.51 -12.75
N ASP A 366 -19.99 -4.16 -12.94
CA ASP A 366 -20.42 -3.27 -14.03
C ASP A 366 -19.79 -1.88 -13.95
N SER A 367 -19.58 -1.34 -12.75
CA SER A 367 -18.98 -0.01 -12.57
C SER A 367 -17.54 0.04 -13.08
N ASN A 368 -16.75 -0.98 -12.74
CA ASN A 368 -15.32 -1.05 -13.05
C ASN A 368 -15.07 -1.55 -14.48
N SER A 369 -16.02 -2.29 -15.05
CA SER A 369 -15.96 -2.76 -16.45
C SER A 369 -16.53 -1.76 -17.46
N THR A 370 -17.01 -0.58 -17.02
CA THR A 370 -17.59 0.43 -17.91
C THR A 370 -16.55 1.00 -18.89
N GLY A 371 -16.83 0.85 -20.18
CA GLY A 371 -15.94 1.33 -21.26
C GLY A 371 -14.81 0.37 -21.62
N VAL A 372 -14.69 -0.77 -20.93
CA VAL A 372 -13.69 -1.80 -21.23
C VAL A 372 -14.08 -2.54 -22.52
N THR A 373 -13.17 -2.58 -23.48
CA THR A 373 -13.37 -3.24 -24.78
C THR A 373 -12.21 -4.18 -25.08
N VAL A 374 -12.50 -5.48 -25.23
CA VAL A 374 -11.52 -6.52 -25.59
C VAL A 374 -11.81 -6.99 -27.01
N ASP A 375 -10.83 -6.89 -27.92
CA ASP A 375 -10.95 -7.27 -29.32
C ASP A 375 -12.17 -6.64 -30.05
N GLY A 376 -12.55 -5.42 -29.63
CA GLY A 376 -13.70 -4.70 -30.17
C GLY A 376 -15.05 -5.09 -29.57
N ILE A 377 -15.06 -5.93 -28.55
CA ILE A 377 -16.25 -6.35 -27.81
C ILE A 377 -16.32 -5.57 -26.48
N ASP A 378 -17.40 -4.81 -26.29
CA ASP A 378 -17.71 -4.21 -24.99
C ASP A 378 -17.99 -5.32 -23.97
N VAL A 379 -17.18 -5.41 -22.89
CA VAL A 379 -17.32 -6.51 -21.89
C VAL A 379 -18.65 -6.48 -21.16
N LEU A 380 -19.31 -5.32 -21.06
CA LEU A 380 -20.66 -5.20 -20.50
C LEU A 380 -21.74 -5.78 -21.44
N SER A 381 -21.43 -6.00 -22.71
CA SER A 381 -22.35 -6.70 -23.64
C SER A 381 -22.33 -8.22 -23.45
N LEU A 382 -21.33 -8.75 -22.73
CA LEU A 382 -21.21 -10.16 -22.41
C LEU A 382 -22.13 -10.52 -21.22
N SER A 383 -22.62 -11.75 -21.22
CA SER A 383 -23.24 -12.32 -20.02
C SER A 383 -22.20 -12.51 -18.91
N ILE A 384 -22.64 -12.56 -17.64
CA ILE A 384 -21.73 -12.78 -16.50
C ILE A 384 -20.88 -14.05 -16.68
N PRO A 385 -21.41 -15.22 -17.10
CA PRO A 385 -20.59 -16.39 -17.37
C PRO A 385 -19.50 -16.17 -18.42
N GLU A 386 -19.80 -15.44 -19.50
CA GLU A 386 -18.83 -15.10 -20.55
C GLU A 386 -17.75 -14.16 -20.04
N ARG A 387 -18.14 -13.13 -19.26
CA ARG A 387 -17.23 -12.16 -18.65
C ARG A 387 -16.27 -12.85 -17.68
N TYR A 388 -16.78 -13.69 -16.78
CA TYR A 388 -15.96 -14.45 -15.84
C TYR A 388 -15.04 -15.45 -16.55
N ALA A 389 -15.55 -16.17 -17.55
CA ALA A 389 -14.74 -17.08 -18.34
C ALA A 389 -13.58 -16.35 -19.04
N MET A 390 -13.77 -15.10 -19.49
CA MET A 390 -12.72 -14.31 -20.13
C MET A 390 -11.55 -14.08 -19.17
N VAL A 391 -11.78 -13.55 -17.99
CA VAL A 391 -10.71 -13.26 -17.02
C VAL A 391 -10.07 -14.54 -16.47
N ILE A 392 -10.86 -15.58 -16.21
CA ILE A 392 -10.34 -16.88 -15.75
C ILE A 392 -9.44 -17.53 -16.83
N ASN A 393 -9.84 -17.52 -18.09
CA ASN A 393 -9.04 -18.08 -19.18
C ASN A 393 -7.78 -17.23 -19.48
N ASN A 394 -7.77 -15.96 -19.08
CA ASN A 394 -6.57 -15.13 -19.14
C ASN A 394 -5.54 -15.50 -18.06
N GLY A 395 -5.95 -16.16 -16.97
CA GLY A 395 -5.04 -16.65 -15.92
C GLY A 395 -5.42 -16.27 -14.50
N LEU A 396 -6.53 -15.52 -14.31
CA LEU A 396 -7.08 -15.22 -12.98
C LEU A 396 -7.59 -16.51 -12.32
N ASP A 397 -7.26 -16.74 -11.05
CA ASP A 397 -7.75 -17.91 -10.30
C ASP A 397 -8.99 -17.56 -9.46
N GLN A 398 -9.00 -16.39 -8.81
CA GLN A 398 -10.10 -15.99 -7.94
C GLN A 398 -10.61 -14.59 -8.24
N ILE A 399 -11.93 -14.44 -8.13
CA ILE A 399 -12.65 -13.17 -8.25
C ILE A 399 -12.80 -12.57 -6.86
N GLY A 400 -12.18 -11.40 -6.63
CA GLY A 400 -12.38 -10.60 -5.44
C GLY A 400 -13.72 -9.86 -5.47
N ALA A 401 -14.52 -9.97 -4.41
CA ALA A 401 -15.82 -9.31 -4.36
C ALA A 401 -16.23 -8.90 -2.93
N PHE A 402 -16.97 -7.78 -2.84
CA PHE A 402 -17.50 -7.32 -1.56
C PHE A 402 -18.59 -8.23 -1.01
N ALA A 403 -19.36 -8.87 -1.87
CA ALA A 403 -20.37 -9.85 -1.53
C ALA A 403 -20.52 -10.86 -2.67
N CYS A 404 -21.16 -11.99 -2.38
CA CYS A 404 -21.53 -12.97 -3.39
C CYS A 404 -22.93 -13.47 -3.14
N ASP A 405 -23.72 -13.57 -4.19
CA ASP A 405 -25.04 -14.21 -4.17
C ASP A 405 -25.14 -15.22 -5.31
N HIS A 406 -26.16 -16.04 -5.30
CA HIS A 406 -26.33 -17.06 -6.33
C HIS A 406 -26.54 -16.43 -7.72
N GLU A 407 -27.33 -15.35 -7.80
CA GLU A 407 -27.74 -14.73 -9.07
C GLU A 407 -27.51 -13.21 -9.09
N SER A 408 -26.38 -12.73 -8.54
CA SER A 408 -26.03 -11.31 -8.64
C SER A 408 -25.86 -10.89 -10.11
N ASP A 409 -26.22 -9.66 -10.41
CA ASP A 409 -25.99 -9.02 -11.72
C ASP A 409 -24.65 -8.25 -11.80
N GLY A 410 -23.81 -8.35 -10.75
CA GLY A 410 -22.52 -7.65 -10.68
C GLY A 410 -22.61 -6.20 -10.20
N HIS A 411 -23.78 -5.71 -9.80
CA HIS A 411 -23.91 -4.35 -9.27
C HIS A 411 -23.23 -4.20 -7.90
N GLY A 412 -22.66 -3.03 -7.67
CA GLY A 412 -22.04 -2.68 -6.39
C GLY A 412 -20.83 -3.55 -5.98
N GLY A 413 -20.16 -4.19 -6.93
CA GLY A 413 -18.99 -5.06 -6.66
C GLY A 413 -19.36 -6.44 -6.08
N SER A 414 -20.64 -6.85 -6.16
CA SER A 414 -21.09 -8.20 -5.81
C SER A 414 -20.80 -9.19 -6.93
N ALA A 415 -20.42 -10.42 -6.56
CA ALA A 415 -20.18 -11.50 -7.51
C ALA A 415 -21.39 -12.44 -7.63
N SER A 416 -21.49 -13.15 -8.75
CA SER A 416 -22.51 -14.16 -9.02
C SER A 416 -21.91 -15.57 -9.04
N ARG A 417 -22.19 -16.39 -8.02
CA ARG A 417 -21.66 -17.75 -7.98
C ARG A 417 -22.17 -18.60 -9.14
N SER A 418 -23.43 -18.41 -9.56
CA SER A 418 -23.96 -19.09 -10.74
C SER A 418 -23.23 -18.73 -12.04
N GLY A 419 -22.54 -17.59 -12.07
CA GLY A 419 -21.74 -17.19 -13.24
C GLY A 419 -20.63 -18.17 -13.57
N ILE A 420 -19.84 -18.62 -12.59
CA ILE A 420 -18.80 -19.66 -12.78
C ILE A 420 -19.43 -21.02 -13.02
N GLU A 421 -20.48 -21.42 -12.28
CA GLU A 421 -21.16 -22.68 -12.54
C GLU A 421 -21.64 -22.79 -13.99
N GLU A 422 -22.27 -21.75 -14.47
CA GLU A 422 -22.83 -21.76 -15.83
C GLU A 422 -21.71 -21.69 -16.89
N ALA A 423 -20.62 -20.96 -16.62
CA ALA A 423 -19.44 -20.95 -17.48
C ALA A 423 -18.80 -22.36 -17.61
N LEU A 424 -18.73 -23.11 -16.51
CA LEU A 424 -18.26 -24.49 -16.50
C LEU A 424 -19.23 -25.42 -17.23
N LYS A 425 -20.54 -25.31 -16.96
CA LYS A 425 -21.58 -26.12 -17.63
C LYS A 425 -21.63 -25.91 -19.15
N GLN A 426 -21.40 -24.69 -19.60
CA GLN A 426 -21.34 -24.32 -21.02
C GLN A 426 -19.99 -24.65 -21.68
N GLY A 427 -18.97 -25.01 -20.89
CA GLY A 427 -17.63 -25.28 -21.41
C GLY A 427 -16.87 -24.01 -21.82
N LEU A 428 -17.29 -22.84 -21.33
CA LEU A 428 -16.59 -21.57 -21.50
C LEU A 428 -15.27 -21.55 -20.71
N ILE A 429 -15.25 -22.25 -19.58
CA ILE A 429 -14.05 -22.61 -18.81
C ILE A 429 -13.87 -24.12 -19.00
N SER A 430 -12.70 -24.53 -19.48
CA SER A 430 -12.39 -25.96 -19.68
C SER A 430 -12.19 -26.67 -18.34
N GLU A 431 -12.41 -28.02 -18.34
CA GLU A 431 -12.12 -28.85 -17.15
C GLU A 431 -10.65 -28.73 -16.69
N GLU A 432 -9.72 -28.63 -17.66
CA GLU A 432 -8.29 -28.47 -17.38
C GLU A 432 -8.05 -27.13 -16.64
N ARG A 433 -8.63 -26.04 -17.13
CA ARG A 433 -8.49 -24.71 -16.48
C ARG A 433 -9.18 -24.68 -15.12
N CYS A 434 -10.33 -25.34 -14.98
CA CYS A 434 -11.01 -25.53 -13.71
C CYS A 434 -10.10 -26.27 -12.71
N TYR A 435 -9.50 -27.38 -13.15
CA TYR A 435 -8.57 -28.14 -12.32
C TYR A 435 -7.36 -27.30 -11.89
N GLU A 436 -6.77 -26.53 -12.78
CA GLU A 436 -5.62 -25.65 -12.45
C GLU A 436 -5.94 -24.66 -11.33
N THR A 437 -7.09 -23.98 -11.40
CA THR A 437 -7.53 -23.05 -10.33
C THR A 437 -7.77 -23.81 -9.02
N CYS A 438 -8.58 -24.86 -9.06
CA CYS A 438 -8.88 -25.65 -7.86
C CYS A 438 -7.62 -26.27 -7.25
N TYR A 439 -6.68 -26.72 -8.09
CA TYR A 439 -5.40 -27.26 -7.65
C TYR A 439 -4.60 -26.22 -6.84
N ARG A 440 -4.45 -24.98 -7.34
CA ARG A 440 -3.71 -23.94 -6.61
C ARG A 440 -4.37 -23.62 -5.28
N VAL A 441 -5.68 -23.41 -5.27
CA VAL A 441 -6.44 -23.04 -4.07
C VAL A 441 -6.44 -24.17 -3.03
N LEU A 442 -6.62 -25.44 -3.44
CA LEU A 442 -6.61 -26.58 -2.52
C LEU A 442 -5.19 -26.89 -2.02
N LYS A 443 -4.19 -26.83 -2.90
CA LYS A 443 -2.79 -27.05 -2.53
C LYS A 443 -2.35 -26.09 -1.46
N ASP A 444 -2.70 -24.82 -1.60
CA ASP A 444 -2.44 -23.76 -0.62
C ASP A 444 -3.00 -24.11 0.77
N LYS A 445 -4.26 -24.56 0.84
CA LYS A 445 -4.91 -25.01 2.08
C LYS A 445 -4.20 -26.22 2.72
N PHE A 446 -3.71 -27.17 1.92
CA PHE A 446 -2.94 -28.30 2.42
C PHE A 446 -1.54 -27.90 2.91
N GLU A 447 -0.85 -27.01 2.17
CA GLU A 447 0.47 -26.53 2.56
C GLU A 447 0.44 -25.72 3.85
N MET A 448 -0.68 -25.03 4.15
CA MET A 448 -0.92 -24.34 5.41
C MET A 448 -1.37 -25.25 6.57
N ASP A 449 -1.47 -26.57 6.38
CA ASP A 449 -1.95 -27.55 7.37
C ASP A 449 -3.41 -27.32 7.84
N LEU A 450 -4.24 -26.60 7.05
CA LEU A 450 -5.60 -26.25 7.49
C LEU A 450 -6.54 -27.47 7.55
N PHE A 451 -6.31 -28.49 6.78
CA PHE A 451 -7.07 -29.74 6.87
C PHE A 451 -6.79 -30.50 8.17
N GLU A 452 -5.57 -30.38 8.68
CA GLU A 452 -5.16 -31.00 9.94
C GLU A 452 -5.66 -30.22 11.14
N ASN A 453 -5.28 -28.95 11.24
CA ASN A 453 -5.71 -28.09 12.34
C ASN A 453 -6.01 -26.65 11.89
N PRO A 454 -7.28 -26.32 11.56
CA PRO A 454 -7.67 -24.98 11.13
C PRO A 454 -7.92 -24.02 12.31
N TYR A 455 -7.92 -24.54 13.56
CA TYR A 455 -8.35 -23.77 14.74
C TYR A 455 -7.21 -23.02 15.41
N SER A 456 -7.47 -21.76 15.72
CA SER A 456 -6.58 -20.93 16.53
C SER A 456 -6.77 -21.21 18.02
N ASP A 457 -5.65 -21.25 18.75
CA ASP A 457 -5.62 -21.46 20.20
C ASP A 457 -5.46 -20.11 20.91
N ALA A 458 -6.45 -19.70 21.69
CA ALA A 458 -6.47 -18.41 22.36
C ALA A 458 -5.31 -18.24 23.35
N ASP A 459 -4.90 -19.32 24.06
CA ASP A 459 -3.79 -19.24 25.02
C ASP A 459 -2.44 -19.08 24.30
N LYS A 460 -2.25 -19.76 23.16
CA LYS A 460 -1.05 -19.59 22.32
C LYS A 460 -1.00 -18.19 21.70
N ALA A 461 -2.13 -17.70 21.22
CA ALA A 461 -2.22 -16.35 20.63
C ALA A 461 -1.90 -15.26 21.66
N LEU A 462 -2.42 -15.40 22.87
CA LEU A 462 -2.11 -14.49 23.98
C LEU A 462 -0.63 -14.53 24.37
N ALA A 463 -0.01 -15.70 24.34
CA ALA A 463 1.42 -15.84 24.64
C ALA A 463 2.29 -15.14 23.58
N ILE A 464 1.91 -15.17 22.30
CA ILE A 464 2.61 -14.48 21.22
C ILE A 464 2.44 -12.97 21.35
N ALA A 465 1.23 -12.50 21.57
CA ALA A 465 0.92 -11.09 21.76
C ALA A 465 1.45 -10.53 23.09
N ALA A 466 1.89 -11.40 24.02
CA ALA A 466 2.39 -11.09 25.36
C ALA A 466 1.45 -10.22 26.22
N SER A 467 0.18 -10.14 25.87
CA SER A 467 -0.77 -9.35 26.63
C SER A 467 -1.49 -10.19 27.68
N ALA A 468 -1.33 -9.80 28.92
CA ALA A 468 -2.01 -10.44 30.06
C ALA A 468 -3.48 -9.99 30.19
N GLU A 469 -3.86 -8.86 29.61
CA GLU A 469 -5.19 -8.29 29.72
C GLU A 469 -5.75 -7.90 28.35
N TYR A 470 -6.89 -8.50 28.03
CA TYR A 470 -7.68 -8.11 26.88
C TYR A 470 -8.37 -6.79 27.12
N ILE A 471 -8.21 -5.91 26.17
CA ILE A 471 -9.08 -4.76 26.06
C ILE A 471 -10.37 -5.24 25.39
N ALA A 472 -11.41 -5.44 26.18
CA ALA A 472 -12.68 -6.03 25.73
C ALA A 472 -13.38 -5.17 24.67
N ASN A 473 -13.11 -3.87 24.64
CA ASN A 473 -13.65 -2.95 23.65
C ASN A 473 -12.62 -1.85 23.37
N PRO A 474 -11.79 -2.00 22.33
CA PRO A 474 -10.77 -1.01 21.98
C PRO A 474 -11.37 0.37 21.67
N TRP A 475 -12.63 0.44 21.27
CA TRP A 475 -13.33 1.70 20.95
C TRP A 475 -13.66 2.57 22.16
N GLU A 476 -13.63 2.00 23.37
CA GLU A 476 -13.79 2.73 24.62
C GLU A 476 -12.46 3.29 25.14
N ILE A 477 -11.33 2.93 24.50
CA ILE A 477 -10.01 3.40 24.89
C ILE A 477 -9.77 4.73 24.18
N THR A 478 -9.71 5.77 24.98
CA THR A 478 -9.37 7.12 24.52
C THR A 478 -7.92 7.50 24.82
N ASP A 479 -7.14 6.55 25.32
CA ASP A 479 -5.81 6.75 25.89
C ASP A 479 -4.83 5.76 25.25
N THR A 480 -3.90 6.29 24.51
CA THR A 480 -2.87 5.54 23.76
C THR A 480 -2.00 4.70 24.69
N ASP A 481 -1.71 5.18 25.92
CA ASP A 481 -0.86 4.45 26.86
C ASP A 481 -1.49 3.13 27.32
N THR A 482 -2.80 3.14 27.58
CA THR A 482 -3.56 1.93 27.93
C THR A 482 -3.57 0.93 26.79
N LEU A 483 -3.71 1.43 25.56
CA LEU A 483 -3.69 0.62 24.36
C LEU A 483 -2.33 -0.05 24.15
N MET A 484 -1.25 0.74 24.21
CA MET A 484 0.12 0.25 24.04
C MET A 484 0.53 -0.71 25.14
N ALA A 485 0.07 -0.52 26.39
CA ALA A 485 0.34 -1.43 27.50
C ALA A 485 -0.28 -2.84 27.34
N ALA A 486 -1.26 -2.97 26.44
CA ALA A 486 -1.88 -4.26 26.15
C ALA A 486 -1.15 -5.06 25.08
N ARG A 487 -0.20 -4.45 24.36
CA ARG A 487 0.58 -5.08 23.29
C ARG A 487 1.90 -5.69 23.82
N ASN A 488 2.52 -6.53 23.00
CA ASN A 488 3.86 -7.03 23.28
C ASN A 488 4.86 -5.87 23.40
N PRO A 489 5.47 -5.65 24.60
CA PRO A 489 6.33 -4.49 24.81
C PRO A 489 7.59 -4.51 23.94
N GLU A 490 8.06 -5.66 23.46
CA GLU A 490 9.20 -5.74 22.53
C GLU A 490 8.79 -5.26 21.13
N VAL A 491 7.60 -5.61 20.68
CA VAL A 491 7.06 -5.13 19.39
C VAL A 491 6.84 -3.62 19.44
N VAL A 492 6.21 -3.13 20.51
CA VAL A 492 6.00 -1.68 20.72
C VAL A 492 7.33 -0.91 20.74
N ALA A 493 8.36 -1.47 21.40
CA ALA A 493 9.67 -0.82 21.42
C ALA A 493 10.32 -0.75 20.02
N MET A 494 10.17 -1.81 19.20
CA MET A 494 10.64 -1.83 17.82
C MET A 494 9.86 -0.86 16.94
N GLU A 495 8.54 -0.75 17.11
CA GLU A 495 7.70 0.22 16.40
C GLU A 495 8.12 1.66 16.69
N ARG A 496 8.33 1.99 17.97
CA ARG A 496 8.83 3.31 18.38
C ARG A 496 10.21 3.63 17.80
N GLN A 497 11.09 2.63 17.79
CA GLN A 497 12.40 2.76 17.17
C GLN A 497 12.26 3.06 15.68
N LEU A 498 11.45 2.28 14.94
CA LEU A 498 11.24 2.50 13.51
C LEU A 498 10.60 3.86 13.21
N GLN A 499 9.62 4.28 14.01
CA GLN A 499 9.02 5.61 13.88
C GLN A 499 10.04 6.73 14.07
N ALA A 500 10.95 6.59 15.04
CA ALA A 500 12.01 7.57 15.25
C ALA A 500 13.02 7.58 14.09
N GLU A 501 13.46 6.38 13.65
CA GLU A 501 14.42 6.24 12.54
C GLU A 501 13.84 6.68 11.20
N SER A 502 12.52 6.57 11.00
CA SER A 502 11.85 7.03 9.78
C SER A 502 11.66 8.55 9.69
N ALA A 503 11.80 9.26 10.80
CA ALA A 503 11.69 10.72 10.80
C ALA A 503 12.83 11.37 10.00
N ILE A 504 12.50 12.31 9.13
CA ILE A 504 13.45 12.95 8.22
C ILE A 504 13.66 14.40 8.66
N LEU A 505 14.86 14.74 9.05
CA LEU A 505 15.23 16.14 9.31
C LEU A 505 15.59 16.80 7.98
N ILE A 506 14.72 17.68 7.49
CA ILE A 506 14.86 18.36 6.20
C ILE A 506 15.72 19.62 6.33
N LYS A 507 15.50 20.39 7.40
CA LYS A 507 16.17 21.66 7.64
C LYS A 507 16.42 21.85 9.14
N ASN A 508 17.55 22.44 9.50
CA ASN A 508 17.89 22.70 10.90
C ASN A 508 18.87 23.88 11.03
N ASP A 509 18.36 25.09 10.82
CA ASP A 509 19.15 26.31 10.88
C ASP A 509 19.70 26.52 12.29
N ASP A 510 20.94 26.90 12.40
CA ASP A 510 21.64 27.12 13.65
C ASP A 510 21.61 25.96 14.65
N ASN A 511 21.34 24.73 14.19
CA ASN A 511 21.14 23.55 15.03
C ASN A 511 20.01 23.79 16.08
N LEU A 512 18.86 24.32 15.65
CA LEU A 512 17.70 24.57 16.51
C LEU A 512 17.20 23.27 17.18
N LEU A 513 17.14 22.20 16.42
CA LEU A 513 16.86 20.85 16.91
C LEU A 513 18.16 20.10 17.22
N PRO A 514 18.23 19.34 18.33
CA PRO A 514 17.15 19.12 19.30
C PRO A 514 16.98 20.33 20.23
N LEU A 515 15.72 20.57 20.64
CA LEU A 515 15.38 21.61 21.59
C LEU A 515 15.96 21.34 22.99
N SER A 516 16.29 22.38 23.72
CA SER A 516 16.72 22.23 25.12
C SER A 516 15.52 21.90 26.01
N LYS A 517 15.66 20.87 26.86
CA LYS A 517 14.61 20.50 27.84
C LYS A 517 14.26 21.68 28.76
N GLY A 518 12.96 21.84 29.02
CA GLY A 518 12.44 22.95 29.88
C GLY A 518 12.23 24.28 29.15
N ILE A 519 12.57 24.38 27.87
CA ILE A 519 12.25 25.54 27.02
C ILE A 519 10.73 25.77 26.95
N LYS A 520 10.32 27.01 26.73
CA LYS A 520 8.90 27.33 26.51
C LYS A 520 8.51 27.08 25.07
N VAL A 521 7.52 26.25 24.88
CA VAL A 521 7.00 25.93 23.55
C VAL A 521 5.50 26.25 23.43
N TYR A 522 5.12 26.81 22.31
CA TYR A 522 3.74 26.84 21.83
C TYR A 522 3.59 25.78 20.76
N ILE A 523 2.52 25.00 20.81
CA ILE A 523 2.20 24.03 19.75
C ILE A 523 0.83 24.35 19.17
N GLY A 524 0.78 24.53 17.85
CA GLY A 524 -0.44 24.62 17.06
C GLY A 524 -0.54 23.41 16.12
N SER A 525 -1.69 22.81 16.03
CA SER A 525 -1.94 21.67 15.15
C SER A 525 -3.12 21.94 14.22
N THR A 526 -2.98 21.51 12.98
CA THR A 526 -4.02 21.58 11.95
C THR A 526 -4.66 20.24 11.67
N ALA A 527 -4.00 19.13 12.07
CA ALA A 527 -4.44 17.79 11.74
C ALA A 527 -5.72 17.37 12.48
N SER A 528 -5.73 17.39 13.79
CA SER A 528 -6.92 17.17 14.60
C SER A 528 -6.76 17.71 16.02
N ALA A 529 -7.88 18.04 16.66
CA ALA A 529 -7.88 18.45 18.07
C ALA A 529 -7.36 17.32 18.98
N MET A 530 -7.57 16.07 18.62
CA MET A 530 -7.12 14.91 19.41
C MET A 530 -5.60 14.72 19.33
N THR A 531 -5.00 14.89 18.14
CA THR A 531 -3.54 14.86 17.97
C THR A 531 -2.88 15.95 18.81
N LEU A 532 -3.41 17.18 18.75
CA LEU A 532 -2.91 18.30 19.54
C LEU A 532 -2.99 18.01 21.04
N GLU A 533 -4.11 17.49 21.54
CA GLU A 533 -4.27 17.14 22.96
C GLU A 533 -3.32 16.02 23.39
N ALA A 534 -3.04 15.06 22.51
CA ALA A 534 -2.09 13.98 22.80
C ALA A 534 -0.65 14.51 22.90
N TYR A 535 -0.24 15.42 22.02
CA TYR A 535 1.06 16.10 22.12
C TYR A 535 1.16 16.95 23.38
N LYS A 536 0.13 17.74 23.71
CA LYS A 536 0.07 18.54 24.92
C LYS A 536 0.11 17.72 26.22
N LYS A 537 -0.30 16.46 26.18
CA LYS A 537 -0.22 15.55 27.33
C LYS A 537 1.21 15.08 27.60
N VAL A 538 2.02 14.87 26.56
CA VAL A 538 3.39 14.35 26.66
C VAL A 538 4.45 15.43 26.76
N LEU A 539 4.31 16.52 26.00
CA LEU A 539 5.29 17.63 25.96
C LEU A 539 5.67 18.21 27.33
N PRO A 540 4.78 18.29 28.35
CA PRO A 540 5.14 18.79 29.68
C PRO A 540 6.28 18.02 30.37
N ASP A 541 6.56 16.79 29.99
CA ASP A 541 7.70 16.03 30.51
C ASP A 541 9.05 16.52 29.93
N PHE A 542 9.01 17.28 28.84
CA PHE A 542 10.17 17.78 28.10
C PHE A 542 10.32 19.30 28.15
N ALA A 543 9.19 20.02 28.11
CA ALA A 543 9.15 21.46 27.91
C ALA A 543 8.08 22.16 28.80
N THR A 544 8.10 23.47 28.85
CA THR A 544 6.99 24.25 29.38
C THR A 544 6.06 24.64 28.24
N VAL A 545 4.92 23.96 28.14
CA VAL A 545 3.89 24.29 27.13
C VAL A 545 3.16 25.58 27.55
N VAL A 546 3.12 26.59 26.68
CA VAL A 546 2.42 27.85 26.89
C VAL A 546 1.19 27.95 25.99
N GLU A 547 0.18 28.69 26.46
CA GLU A 547 -1.09 28.87 25.74
C GLU A 547 -1.01 30.02 24.71
N ASP A 548 -0.20 31.02 24.98
CA ASP A 548 -0.01 32.19 24.11
C ASP A 548 1.32 32.07 23.35
N MET A 549 1.29 32.18 22.03
CA MET A 549 2.47 32.12 21.17
C MET A 549 3.52 33.20 21.54
N GLU A 550 3.08 34.37 21.99
CA GLU A 550 3.98 35.45 22.40
C GLU A 550 4.88 35.05 23.59
N ASP A 551 4.42 34.15 24.46
CA ASP A 551 5.14 33.66 25.64
C ASP A 551 6.13 32.53 25.31
N ALA A 552 6.07 31.97 24.10
CA ALA A 552 6.95 30.89 23.68
C ALA A 552 8.35 31.37 23.30
N ASP A 553 9.33 30.52 23.51
CA ASP A 553 10.67 30.66 22.92
C ASP A 553 10.72 30.05 21.51
N VAL A 554 9.97 28.97 21.32
CA VAL A 554 9.85 28.24 20.05
C VAL A 554 8.37 27.91 19.77
N VAL A 555 7.97 28.09 18.53
CA VAL A 555 6.68 27.68 18.01
C VAL A 555 6.86 26.35 17.26
N ILE A 556 6.02 25.36 17.55
CA ILE A 556 5.91 24.11 16.84
C ILE A 556 4.61 24.16 16.04
N ALA A 557 4.72 24.19 14.72
CA ALA A 557 3.59 24.17 13.81
C ALA A 557 3.43 22.76 13.23
N ASP A 558 2.38 22.04 13.62
CA ASP A 558 2.03 20.78 13.03
C ASP A 558 1.26 21.01 11.70
N CYS A 559 1.99 20.91 10.61
CA CYS A 559 1.55 21.15 9.23
C CYS A 559 1.39 19.83 8.45
N THR A 560 1.06 18.75 9.13
CA THR A 560 0.83 17.43 8.52
C THR A 560 -0.30 17.45 7.49
N GLN A 561 -1.17 18.45 7.59
CA GLN A 561 -2.09 18.84 6.53
C GLN A 561 -1.93 20.34 6.29
N MET A 562 -1.33 20.71 5.16
CA MET A 562 -1.19 22.11 4.79
C MET A 562 -2.56 22.70 4.40
N ASN A 563 -2.98 23.75 5.11
CA ASN A 563 -4.23 24.49 4.89
C ASN A 563 -4.11 25.90 5.42
N ASP A 564 -5.14 26.75 5.23
CA ASP A 564 -5.16 28.16 5.67
C ASP A 564 -4.82 28.33 7.16
N ALA A 565 -5.16 27.37 8.02
CA ALA A 565 -4.87 27.44 9.45
C ALA A 565 -3.38 27.15 9.73
N ALA A 566 -2.73 26.29 8.98
CA ALA A 566 -1.31 26.02 9.05
C ALA A 566 -0.51 27.25 8.58
N GLU A 567 -0.91 27.85 7.46
CA GLU A 567 -0.29 29.07 6.95
C GLU A 567 -0.37 30.20 7.98
N LEU A 568 -1.53 30.38 8.63
CA LEU A 568 -1.72 31.40 9.65
C LEU A 568 -0.79 31.20 10.87
N ILE A 569 -0.58 29.97 11.34
CA ILE A 569 0.36 29.67 12.44
C ILE A 569 1.79 30.03 12.04
N ILE A 570 2.18 29.75 10.83
CA ILE A 570 3.51 30.05 10.29
C ILE A 570 3.70 31.58 10.21
N GLU A 571 2.72 32.32 9.66
CA GLU A 571 2.74 33.78 9.54
C GLU A 571 2.78 34.44 10.90
N ASP A 572 1.89 34.06 11.84
CA ASP A 572 1.83 34.60 13.19
C ASP A 572 3.16 34.35 13.94
N ALA A 573 3.80 33.19 13.81
CA ALA A 573 5.09 32.91 14.43
C ALA A 573 6.19 33.80 13.89
N LYS A 574 6.21 34.05 12.57
CA LYS A 574 7.16 34.98 11.93
C LYS A 574 6.93 36.43 12.35
N ASP A 575 5.68 36.88 12.34
CA ASP A 575 5.33 38.25 12.78
C ASP A 575 5.69 38.50 14.25
N ALA A 576 5.57 37.47 15.10
CA ALA A 576 6.01 37.51 16.48
C ALA A 576 7.55 37.33 16.65
N GLY A 577 8.28 37.11 15.56
CA GLY A 577 9.74 36.90 15.56
C GLY A 577 10.19 35.69 16.36
N LYS A 578 9.38 34.62 16.37
CA LYS A 578 9.67 33.38 17.09
C LYS A 578 10.49 32.42 16.23
N LYS A 579 11.29 31.56 16.85
CA LYS A 579 11.88 30.39 16.20
C LYS A 579 10.77 29.40 15.88
N LEU A 580 10.80 28.87 14.67
CA LEU A 580 9.72 28.05 14.11
C LEU A 580 10.22 26.66 13.74
N VAL A 581 9.65 25.65 14.38
CA VAL A 581 9.78 24.24 13.98
C VAL A 581 8.51 23.86 13.22
N ILE A 582 8.62 23.51 11.95
CA ILE A 582 7.52 22.96 11.18
C ILE A 582 7.63 21.44 11.23
N VAL A 583 6.50 20.79 11.46
CA VAL A 583 6.34 19.34 11.37
C VAL A 583 5.43 19.04 10.18
N ALA A 584 5.93 18.29 9.22
CA ALA A 584 5.23 17.96 7.99
C ALA A 584 5.05 16.44 7.82
N ASN A 585 4.18 16.03 6.92
CA ASN A 585 4.16 14.65 6.40
C ASN A 585 5.40 14.46 5.51
N HIS A 586 6.02 13.27 5.53
CA HIS A 586 7.27 12.99 4.81
C HIS A 586 7.19 13.21 3.29
N ILE A 587 5.99 13.15 2.69
CA ILE A 587 5.76 13.38 1.26
C ILE A 587 5.35 14.82 0.92
N ASP A 588 5.06 15.66 1.91
CA ASP A 588 4.45 16.98 1.71
C ASP A 588 5.37 18.20 1.96
N PRO A 589 6.67 18.09 2.37
CA PRO A 589 7.51 19.26 2.46
C PRO A 589 7.55 20.00 1.13
N ASN A 590 7.19 21.27 1.16
CA ASN A 590 7.09 22.11 -0.02
C ASN A 590 7.98 23.35 0.11
N THR A 591 8.09 24.14 -0.95
CA THR A 591 8.94 25.33 -1.00
C THR A 591 8.56 26.34 0.08
N TYR A 592 7.25 26.50 0.37
CA TYR A 592 6.77 27.42 1.39
C TYR A 592 7.21 27.01 2.81
N MET A 593 7.06 25.72 3.18
CA MET A 593 7.50 25.21 4.48
C MET A 593 9.02 25.36 4.65
N VAL A 594 9.79 24.95 3.63
CA VAL A 594 11.26 25.05 3.65
C VAL A 594 11.73 26.49 3.78
N ALA A 595 11.08 27.44 3.10
CA ALA A 595 11.44 28.87 3.16
C ALA A 595 11.14 29.50 4.52
N ASN A 596 10.12 29.02 5.23
CA ASN A 596 9.64 29.68 6.45
C ASN A 596 10.13 29.02 7.75
N ALA A 597 10.49 27.74 7.74
CA ALA A 597 10.96 27.01 8.92
C ALA A 597 12.39 27.42 9.32
N ASP A 598 12.68 27.53 10.62
CA ASP A 598 14.04 27.44 11.16
C ASP A 598 14.49 25.97 11.29
N ALA A 599 13.55 25.06 11.60
CA ALA A 599 13.75 23.63 11.47
C ALA A 599 12.50 22.97 10.87
N LEU A 600 12.70 21.97 10.01
CA LEU A 600 11.63 21.22 9.36
C LEU A 600 11.88 19.73 9.57
N LEU A 601 10.97 19.10 10.29
CA LEU A 601 10.95 17.68 10.58
C LEU A 601 9.78 17.03 9.83
N ALA A 602 10.08 16.12 8.93
CA ALA A 602 9.07 15.36 8.22
C ALA A 602 8.90 14.00 8.90
N LEU A 603 7.66 13.66 9.24
CA LEU A 603 7.29 12.44 9.92
C LEU A 603 6.54 11.52 8.97
N THR A 604 6.74 10.23 9.12
CA THR A 604 5.92 9.22 8.47
C THR A 604 4.64 9.02 9.27
N PHE A 605 3.51 9.04 8.60
CA PHE A 605 2.20 8.88 9.24
C PHE A 605 1.57 7.58 8.80
N SER A 606 1.11 6.78 9.78
CA SER A 606 0.08 5.83 9.46
C SER A 606 -1.16 6.60 9.00
N ARG A 607 -1.73 6.26 7.86
CA ARG A 607 -3.01 6.83 7.44
C ARG A 607 -4.05 6.48 8.50
N PRO A 608 -4.96 7.42 8.87
CA PRO A 608 -6.18 7.00 9.52
C PRO A 608 -6.77 5.89 8.66
N ALA A 609 -7.20 4.81 9.29
CA ALA A 609 -7.93 3.78 8.58
C ALA A 609 -9.12 4.44 7.89
N ASP A 610 -8.90 4.88 6.67
CA ASP A 610 -9.86 5.64 5.83
C ASP A 610 -10.94 4.70 5.27
N HIS A 611 -11.06 3.53 5.89
CA HIS A 611 -12.01 2.49 5.51
C HIS A 611 -13.30 2.61 6.31
N GLY A 612 -13.95 3.78 6.21
CA GLY A 612 -15.41 3.89 6.36
C GLY A 612 -16.03 3.54 7.72
N THR A 613 -15.25 3.27 8.75
CA THR A 613 -15.81 2.81 10.03
C THR A 613 -16.20 3.91 11.00
N GLY A 614 -16.08 5.18 10.64
CA GLY A 614 -16.49 6.29 11.54
C GLY A 614 -15.73 6.36 12.87
N ALA A 615 -14.79 5.45 13.11
CA ALA A 615 -13.90 5.44 14.26
C ALA A 615 -12.70 6.36 14.02
N SER A 616 -12.98 7.56 13.54
CA SER A 616 -12.02 8.63 13.25
C SER A 616 -11.41 9.25 14.51
N GLY A 617 -11.15 8.44 15.53
CA GLY A 617 -10.70 8.92 16.83
C GLY A 617 -9.26 8.60 17.18
N PHE A 618 -8.61 7.68 16.49
CA PHE A 618 -7.25 7.28 16.84
C PHE A 618 -6.20 8.06 16.08
N ILE A 619 -5.17 8.44 16.83
CA ILE A 619 -4.02 9.18 16.33
C ILE A 619 -3.23 8.21 15.47
N THR A 620 -3.20 8.50 14.21
CA THR A 620 -2.49 7.73 13.20
C THR A 620 -1.16 8.39 12.82
N THR A 621 -0.63 9.17 13.72
CA THR A 621 0.65 9.87 13.61
C THR A 621 1.71 9.13 14.41
N THR A 622 2.97 9.45 14.15
CA THR A 622 4.08 9.11 15.05
C THR A 622 3.64 9.27 16.50
N GLU A 623 3.86 8.26 17.34
CA GLU A 623 3.42 8.31 18.72
C GLU A 623 3.85 9.60 19.42
N PRO A 624 3.00 10.22 20.23
CA PRO A 624 3.31 11.48 20.91
C PRO A 624 4.62 11.44 21.70
N ILE A 625 4.95 10.27 22.29
CA ILE A 625 6.23 10.12 23.01
C ILE A 625 7.42 10.13 22.06
N VAL A 626 7.34 9.49 20.91
CA VAL A 626 8.40 9.48 19.88
C VAL A 626 8.56 10.87 19.29
N PHE A 627 7.44 11.55 19.00
CA PHE A 627 7.44 12.94 18.56
C PHE A 627 8.20 13.84 19.54
N ALA A 628 7.88 13.76 20.84
CA ALA A 628 8.58 14.54 21.86
C ALA A 628 10.06 14.13 21.96
N GLN A 629 10.38 12.85 21.93
CA GLN A 629 11.77 12.36 21.97
C GLN A 629 12.59 12.91 20.79
N LEU A 630 12.02 12.94 19.57
CA LEU A 630 12.66 13.56 18.41
C LEU A 630 12.90 15.04 18.61
N LEU A 631 11.91 15.81 19.08
CA LEU A 631 12.07 17.23 19.27
C LEU A 631 13.15 17.61 20.31
N PHE A 632 13.33 16.76 21.33
CA PHE A 632 14.20 17.04 22.47
C PHE A 632 15.49 16.18 22.51
N GLY A 633 15.75 15.38 21.47
CA GLY A 633 17.00 14.64 21.30
C GLY A 633 17.14 13.39 22.16
N ASP A 634 16.03 12.85 22.68
CA ASP A 634 16.01 11.51 23.31
C ASP A 634 15.92 10.41 22.25
N ALA A 635 15.48 10.77 21.03
CA ALA A 635 15.60 10.00 19.81
C ALA A 635 16.21 10.89 18.71
N GLU A 636 16.88 10.26 17.74
CA GLU A 636 17.51 10.96 16.61
C GLU A 636 16.79 10.62 15.30
N PRO A 637 16.44 11.63 14.47
CA PRO A 637 15.92 11.36 13.12
C PRO A 637 17.04 10.75 12.27
N ALA A 638 16.74 9.64 11.62
CA ALA A 638 17.70 8.93 10.76
C ALA A 638 17.12 8.64 9.37
N GLY A 639 15.88 9.06 9.14
CA GLY A 639 15.14 8.79 7.92
C GLY A 639 15.70 9.51 6.71
N MET A 640 15.40 8.95 5.55
CA MET A 640 15.78 9.50 4.25
C MET A 640 14.55 9.74 3.36
N VAL A 641 14.65 10.74 2.48
CA VAL A 641 13.67 10.98 1.42
C VAL A 641 13.74 9.81 0.43
N VAL A 642 12.66 9.05 0.33
CA VAL A 642 12.57 7.88 -0.56
C VAL A 642 12.10 8.24 -1.97
N LYS A 643 11.57 9.46 -2.15
CA LYS A 643 11.14 10.03 -3.43
C LYS A 643 11.53 11.50 -3.47
N GLU A 644 12.12 11.94 -4.58
CA GLU A 644 12.44 13.36 -4.75
C GLU A 644 11.19 14.24 -4.59
N LEU A 645 11.35 15.34 -3.86
CA LEU A 645 10.26 16.32 -3.66
C LEU A 645 10.41 17.45 -4.67
N ALA A 646 9.36 17.68 -5.45
CA ALA A 646 9.34 18.72 -6.47
C ALA A 646 9.31 20.13 -5.85
N ARG A 647 9.79 21.13 -6.61
CA ARG A 647 9.49 22.52 -6.33
C ARG A 647 8.10 22.87 -6.83
N ASP A 648 7.41 23.79 -6.14
CA ASP A 648 6.10 24.30 -6.60
C ASP A 648 6.18 24.97 -7.98
N GLU A 649 7.37 25.48 -8.33
CA GLU A 649 7.69 26.15 -9.60
C GLU A 649 8.43 25.24 -10.59
N ALA A 650 8.52 23.93 -10.32
CA ALA A 650 9.27 23.02 -11.17
C ALA A 650 8.68 22.94 -12.58
N MET A 651 9.55 22.99 -13.57
CA MET A 651 9.13 22.72 -14.95
C MET A 651 8.67 21.28 -15.07
N ASP A 652 7.56 21.09 -15.78
CA ASP A 652 7.14 19.74 -16.13
C ASP A 652 8.09 19.10 -17.18
N ASP A 653 7.98 17.79 -17.34
CA ASP A 653 8.79 17.04 -18.32
C ASP A 653 8.73 17.57 -19.75
N ALA A 654 7.57 18.12 -20.15
CA ALA A 654 7.39 18.68 -21.49
C ALA A 654 8.18 19.98 -21.63
N GLN A 655 8.20 20.82 -20.61
CA GLN A 655 9.00 22.05 -20.56
C GLN A 655 10.49 21.76 -20.56
N TRP A 656 10.94 20.73 -19.81
CA TRP A 656 12.33 20.28 -19.82
C TRP A 656 12.75 19.69 -21.19
N LYS A 657 11.88 18.88 -21.80
CA LYS A 657 12.10 18.32 -23.14
C LYS A 657 12.16 19.40 -24.20
N ASP A 658 11.36 20.46 -24.09
CA ASP A 658 11.37 21.61 -24.99
C ASP A 658 12.65 22.44 -24.80
N LEU A 659 13.05 22.69 -23.56
CA LEU A 659 14.30 23.40 -23.27
C LEU A 659 15.53 22.61 -23.75
N ALA A 660 15.55 21.31 -23.57
CA ALA A 660 16.59 20.42 -24.09
C ALA A 660 16.56 20.29 -25.61
N GLY A 661 15.39 20.51 -26.25
CA GLY A 661 15.15 20.49 -27.69
C GLY A 661 15.50 21.79 -28.40
N ASP A 662 15.49 22.92 -27.70
CA ASP A 662 15.78 24.24 -28.31
C ASP A 662 17.26 24.33 -28.71
N GLN A 663 17.50 24.23 -30.00
CA GLN A 663 18.86 24.24 -30.59
C GLN A 663 19.55 25.62 -30.53
N GLY A 664 18.84 26.67 -30.12
CA GLY A 664 19.39 28.00 -29.89
C GLY A 664 19.98 28.23 -28.53
N ALA A 665 19.60 27.43 -27.54
CA ALA A 665 20.20 27.50 -26.21
C ALA A 665 21.58 26.83 -26.21
N ASN A 666 22.51 27.47 -25.59
CA ASN A 666 23.92 27.16 -25.47
C ASN A 666 24.22 25.63 -25.37
N GLN A 667 24.76 25.05 -26.45
CA GLN A 667 25.06 23.62 -26.60
C GLN A 667 25.92 23.05 -25.45
N TYR A 668 26.68 23.89 -24.76
CA TYR A 668 27.49 23.50 -23.60
C TYR A 668 26.62 23.30 -22.34
N VAL A 669 25.68 24.20 -22.11
CA VAL A 669 24.72 24.08 -21.00
C VAL A 669 23.83 22.87 -21.22
N ARG A 670 23.40 22.63 -22.45
CA ARG A 670 22.65 21.41 -22.83
C ARG A 670 23.46 20.13 -22.59
N MET A 671 24.75 20.13 -22.97
CA MET A 671 25.63 18.98 -22.71
C MET A 671 25.86 18.75 -21.19
N MET A 672 25.98 19.83 -20.42
CA MET A 672 26.06 19.74 -18.96
C MET A 672 24.75 19.19 -18.38
N LEU A 673 23.61 19.76 -18.74
CA LEU A 673 22.29 19.28 -18.28
C LEU A 673 22.07 17.82 -18.67
N LEU A 674 22.39 17.43 -19.91
CA LEU A 674 22.29 16.02 -20.35
C LEU A 674 23.29 15.10 -19.63
N ALA A 675 24.49 15.59 -19.29
CA ALA A 675 25.45 14.81 -18.51
C ALA A 675 24.99 14.64 -17.05
N MET A 676 24.33 15.64 -16.50
CA MET A 676 23.73 15.62 -15.17
C MET A 676 22.50 14.70 -15.13
N MET A 677 21.65 14.74 -16.16
CA MET A 677 20.51 13.82 -16.32
C MET A 677 20.97 12.36 -16.47
N LYS A 678 22.15 12.11 -17.05
CA LYS A 678 22.73 10.76 -17.16
C LYS A 678 23.41 10.25 -15.91
N THR A 679 23.89 11.12 -15.02
CA THR A 679 24.50 10.71 -13.76
C THR A 679 23.48 10.37 -12.69
N SER A 680 22.24 10.81 -12.84
CA SER A 680 21.11 10.32 -12.06
C SER A 680 20.46 9.11 -12.74
N GLU A 681 21.22 8.03 -12.91
CA GLU A 681 20.74 6.77 -13.53
C GLU A 681 19.56 6.14 -12.75
N ASN A 682 19.18 6.69 -11.60
CA ASN A 682 18.16 6.20 -10.71
C ASN A 682 16.86 7.02 -10.71
N HIS A 683 16.72 8.06 -11.53
CA HIS A 683 15.45 8.79 -11.64
C HIS A 683 14.40 7.97 -12.36
N THR A 684 13.50 7.37 -11.58
CA THR A 684 12.48 6.45 -12.06
C THR A 684 11.11 7.09 -12.19
N VAL A 685 10.92 8.31 -11.68
CA VAL A 685 9.63 9.00 -11.66
C VAL A 685 9.64 10.17 -12.62
N PRO A 686 8.71 10.22 -13.59
CA PRO A 686 8.52 11.40 -14.44
C PRO A 686 8.15 12.62 -13.58
N GLY A 687 8.72 13.79 -13.89
CA GLY A 687 8.30 15.07 -13.34
C GLY A 687 9.31 15.82 -12.47
N ASN A 688 10.41 15.23 -12.04
CA ASN A 688 11.40 15.88 -11.16
C ASN A 688 12.81 16.03 -11.76
N TRP A 689 12.91 15.92 -13.05
CA TRP A 689 14.19 15.95 -13.77
C TRP A 689 14.95 17.27 -13.56
N GLY A 690 16.06 17.19 -12.85
CA GLY A 690 17.11 18.19 -12.85
C GLY A 690 17.12 19.21 -11.73
N ASP A 691 16.01 19.51 -11.03
CA ASP A 691 15.99 20.49 -9.94
C ASP A 691 14.93 20.22 -8.86
N PRO A 692 14.97 19.05 -8.17
CA PRO A 692 14.06 18.81 -7.07
C PRO A 692 14.31 19.80 -5.92
N LEU A 693 13.30 20.07 -5.13
CA LEU A 693 13.44 20.82 -3.88
C LEU A 693 14.34 20.02 -2.91
N ILE A 694 14.06 18.72 -2.79
CA ILE A 694 14.81 17.81 -1.93
C ILE A 694 15.11 16.53 -2.73
N GLN A 695 16.38 16.12 -2.70
CA GLN A 695 16.86 14.95 -3.45
C GLN A 695 16.45 13.62 -2.77
N TYR A 696 16.43 12.56 -3.57
CA TYR A 696 16.38 11.19 -3.10
C TYR A 696 17.52 10.88 -2.11
N GLN A 697 17.23 10.11 -1.06
CA GLN A 697 18.13 9.74 0.04
C GLN A 697 18.58 10.92 0.94
N TYR A 698 18.01 12.11 0.78
CA TYR A 698 18.33 13.23 1.66
C TYR A 698 17.74 13.04 3.05
N GLY A 699 18.53 13.30 4.09
CA GLY A 699 18.07 13.31 5.48
C GLY A 699 19.19 13.80 6.41
N MET A 700 19.01 14.97 6.99
CA MET A 700 19.96 15.54 7.93
C MET A 700 19.96 14.78 9.26
N LYS A 701 21.07 14.87 9.99
CA LYS A 701 21.18 14.43 11.38
C LYS A 701 21.38 15.61 12.31
N TYR A 702 21.14 15.43 13.60
CA TYR A 702 21.47 16.47 14.56
C TYR A 702 22.96 16.77 14.55
N GLY A 703 23.29 18.07 14.50
CA GLY A 703 24.66 18.53 14.44
C GLY A 703 25.38 18.29 13.09
N ALA A 704 24.62 17.98 12.01
CA ALA A 704 25.17 17.86 10.67
C ALA A 704 26.03 19.08 10.29
N GLN A 705 27.13 18.82 9.61
CA GLN A 705 28.11 19.83 9.16
C GLN A 705 28.22 19.80 7.63
N PRO A 706 27.29 20.40 6.88
CA PRO A 706 27.42 20.55 5.44
C PRO A 706 28.59 21.46 5.07
N ASP A 707 29.27 21.17 3.96
CA ASP A 707 30.39 21.94 3.44
C ASP A 707 30.16 22.31 1.96
N PHE A 708 29.50 23.44 1.75
CA PHE A 708 29.11 23.93 0.45
C PHE A 708 30.23 24.66 -0.30
N VAL A 709 30.57 24.15 -1.47
CA VAL A 709 31.61 24.69 -2.35
C VAL A 709 31.00 25.09 -3.69
N TYR A 710 31.08 26.37 -4.01
CA TYR A 710 30.70 26.91 -5.32
C TYR A 710 31.89 26.75 -6.29
N ASP A 711 31.73 25.87 -7.31
CA ASP A 711 32.83 25.52 -8.21
C ASP A 711 32.81 26.33 -9.52
N THR A 712 31.67 26.39 -10.20
CA THR A 712 31.57 26.98 -11.54
C THR A 712 30.31 27.81 -11.68
N LEU A 713 30.43 29.06 -12.21
CA LEU A 713 29.34 29.92 -12.61
C LEU A 713 29.31 30.00 -14.15
N VAL A 714 28.23 29.59 -14.78
CA VAL A 714 28.01 29.67 -16.23
C VAL A 714 26.93 30.70 -16.52
N LEU A 715 27.21 31.62 -17.39
CA LEU A 715 26.27 32.62 -17.92
C LEU A 715 25.99 32.32 -19.38
N PRO A 716 24.81 32.69 -19.94
CA PRO A 716 24.51 32.53 -21.36
C PRO A 716 25.60 33.20 -22.19
N ARG A 717 26.01 32.60 -23.31
CA ARG A 717 27.02 33.14 -24.21
C ARG A 717 26.36 33.58 -25.51
N ALA A 718 26.67 34.79 -25.98
CA ALA A 718 26.35 35.17 -27.35
C ALA A 718 27.17 34.31 -28.32
N THR A 719 26.51 33.70 -29.29
CA THR A 719 27.16 33.00 -30.39
C THR A 719 27.63 34.04 -31.43
N HIS A 720 28.98 34.17 -31.55
CA HIS A 720 29.53 34.93 -32.70
C HIS A 720 29.96 33.97 -33.78
N GLU A 721 29.63 34.31 -35.03
CA GLU A 721 29.98 33.79 -36.35
C GLU A 721 30.44 32.31 -36.45
N VAL A 722 29.72 31.54 -37.23
CA VAL A 722 30.21 30.27 -37.78
C VAL A 722 31.21 30.58 -38.91
N VAL A 723 32.51 30.48 -38.63
CA VAL A 723 33.51 30.59 -39.71
C VAL A 723 33.68 29.21 -40.34
N THR A 724 33.27 29.13 -41.63
CA THR A 724 33.57 27.94 -42.41
C THR A 724 34.98 28.13 -43.04
N GLU A 725 35.94 27.36 -42.60
CA GLU A 725 37.27 27.34 -43.17
C GLU A 725 37.29 26.76 -44.60
N SER A 726 38.29 27.11 -45.39
CA SER A 726 38.43 26.69 -46.80
C SER A 726 38.55 25.16 -47.00
N ASN A 727 38.65 24.38 -45.91
CA ASN A 727 38.72 22.92 -45.90
C ASN A 727 37.34 22.29 -45.62
N GLY A 728 36.29 23.13 -45.45
CA GLY A 728 34.91 22.65 -45.15
C GLY A 728 34.65 22.34 -43.67
N SER A 729 35.62 22.55 -42.73
CA SER A 729 35.38 22.48 -41.29
C SER A 729 34.74 23.78 -40.82
N THR A 730 33.77 23.65 -39.92
CA THR A 730 33.14 24.77 -39.22
C THR A 730 33.72 24.91 -37.84
N SER A 731 34.29 26.06 -37.51
CA SER A 731 34.67 26.40 -36.14
C SER A 731 33.70 27.44 -35.58
N THR A 732 33.19 27.19 -34.41
CA THR A 732 32.35 28.15 -33.67
C THR A 732 33.25 28.78 -32.61
N SER A 733 33.47 30.07 -32.64
CA SER A 733 34.15 30.79 -31.57
C SER A 733 33.13 31.32 -30.57
N TYR A 734 33.39 31.06 -29.31
CA TYR A 734 32.59 31.56 -28.19
C TYR A 734 33.33 32.72 -27.52
N GLU A 735 32.71 33.87 -27.40
CA GLU A 735 33.20 34.91 -26.52
C GLU A 735 32.74 34.70 -25.08
N SER A 736 33.56 35.06 -24.11
CA SER A 736 33.26 34.95 -22.66
C SER A 736 32.40 36.11 -22.14
N ILE A 737 31.89 36.95 -23.03
CA ILE A 737 31.07 38.13 -22.67
C ILE A 737 29.64 37.82 -23.01
N VAL A 738 28.78 37.88 -21.98
CA VAL A 738 27.35 37.78 -22.13
C VAL A 738 26.81 39.17 -22.33
N GLU A 739 26.27 39.42 -23.53
CA GLU A 739 25.41 40.58 -23.77
C GLU A 739 23.96 40.14 -23.53
N THR A 740 23.34 40.64 -22.45
CA THR A 740 21.90 40.54 -22.26
C THR A 740 21.29 41.93 -22.23
N LYS A 741 19.98 42.03 -22.58
CA LYS A 741 19.28 43.33 -22.62
C LYS A 741 18.73 43.70 -21.26
N ALA A 742 18.68 44.99 -21.00
CA ALA A 742 18.05 45.51 -19.80
C ALA A 742 16.57 45.08 -19.70
N GLY A 743 16.19 44.55 -18.52
CA GLY A 743 14.84 44.07 -18.25
C GLY A 743 14.47 42.75 -18.93
N VAL A 744 15.40 42.08 -19.60
CA VAL A 744 15.16 40.74 -20.21
C VAL A 744 15.75 39.66 -19.30
N PRO A 745 14.94 38.70 -18.84
CA PRO A 745 15.42 37.60 -18.04
C PRO A 745 16.49 36.76 -18.76
N PHE A 746 17.46 36.28 -18.00
CA PHE A 746 18.47 35.32 -18.46
C PHE A 746 18.79 34.32 -17.35
N THR A 747 19.24 33.13 -17.70
CA THR A 747 19.53 32.09 -16.73
C THR A 747 21.03 32.01 -16.45
N ALA A 748 21.37 31.97 -15.14
CA ALA A 748 22.71 31.65 -14.64
C ALA A 748 22.70 30.24 -14.04
N TYR A 749 23.76 29.47 -14.30
CA TYR A 749 23.94 28.13 -13.76
C TYR A 749 25.16 28.08 -12.86
N VAL A 750 24.98 27.50 -11.67
CA VAL A 750 26.06 27.36 -10.68
C VAL A 750 26.21 25.90 -10.29
N LEU A 751 27.43 25.40 -10.36
CA LEU A 751 27.76 24.09 -9.82
C LEU A 751 28.07 24.24 -8.32
N LEU A 752 27.25 23.59 -7.50
CA LEU A 752 27.33 23.59 -6.05
C LEU A 752 27.64 22.18 -5.56
N TRP A 753 28.73 21.99 -4.85
CA TRP A 753 29.11 20.77 -4.17
C TRP A 753 28.77 20.85 -2.68
N ASN A 754 28.41 19.70 -2.08
CA ASN A 754 28.40 19.54 -0.63
C ASN A 754 29.40 18.42 -0.25
N ASN A 755 30.57 18.81 0.29
CA ASN A 755 31.61 17.87 0.71
C ASN A 755 31.42 17.38 2.17
N GLY A 756 30.41 17.91 2.88
CA GLY A 756 30.10 17.55 4.26
C GLY A 756 28.96 16.55 4.38
N ASP A 757 28.17 16.71 5.45
CA ASP A 757 26.92 15.96 5.68
C ASP A 757 25.79 16.54 4.82
N ASP A 758 24.67 15.84 4.73
CA ASP A 758 23.43 16.34 4.11
C ASP A 758 23.09 17.72 4.67
N GLY A 759 22.72 18.63 3.80
CA GLY A 759 22.45 19.98 4.25
C GLY A 759 21.70 20.85 3.26
N MET A 760 21.14 21.93 3.77
CA MET A 760 20.38 22.91 3.00
C MET A 760 21.09 24.26 3.00
N THR A 761 21.06 24.96 1.89
CA THR A 761 21.66 26.29 1.73
C THR A 761 20.78 27.18 0.85
N THR A 762 20.87 28.50 1.06
CA THR A 762 20.28 29.47 0.14
C THR A 762 21.36 30.05 -0.77
N VAL A 763 21.24 29.75 -2.05
CA VAL A 763 22.11 30.31 -3.10
C VAL A 763 21.59 31.68 -3.48
N GLN A 764 22.39 32.74 -3.31
CA GLN A 764 22.01 34.11 -3.67
C GLN A 764 22.78 34.60 -4.88
N ALA A 765 22.08 35.24 -5.81
CA ALA A 765 22.66 36.02 -6.87
C ALA A 765 22.65 37.50 -6.49
N VAL A 766 23.82 38.07 -6.41
CA VAL A 766 24.05 39.48 -5.99
C VAL A 766 24.59 40.26 -7.16
N CYS A 767 23.89 41.31 -7.60
CA CYS A 767 24.33 42.24 -8.62
C CYS A 767 24.68 43.58 -8.00
N ASP A 768 25.95 44.03 -8.16
CA ASP A 768 26.49 45.29 -7.62
C ASP A 768 26.20 45.50 -6.10
N GLY A 769 26.08 44.40 -5.39
CA GLY A 769 25.86 44.41 -3.93
C GLY A 769 24.38 44.26 -3.51
N GLU A 770 23.45 44.17 -4.45
CA GLU A 770 22.05 43.93 -4.18
C GLU A 770 21.67 42.49 -4.57
N VAL A 771 20.90 41.79 -3.71
CA VAL A 771 20.35 40.47 -4.01
C VAL A 771 19.25 40.61 -5.05
N ILE A 772 19.44 39.98 -6.21
CA ILE A 772 18.47 40.01 -7.32
C ILE A 772 17.72 38.69 -7.51
N ALA A 773 18.23 37.60 -6.96
CA ALA A 773 17.54 36.30 -6.91
C ALA A 773 18.12 35.44 -5.79
N GLU A 774 17.30 34.56 -5.26
CA GLU A 774 17.74 33.53 -4.31
C GLU A 774 17.02 32.21 -4.52
N LYS A 775 17.69 31.11 -4.22
CA LYS A 775 17.17 29.75 -4.39
C LYS A 775 17.64 28.86 -3.24
N ILE A 776 16.67 28.20 -2.58
CA ILE A 776 16.97 27.24 -1.53
C ILE A 776 17.27 25.89 -2.17
N MET A 777 18.37 25.25 -1.71
CA MET A 777 18.87 23.97 -2.24
C MET A 777 19.16 23.01 -1.09
N ALA A 778 18.56 21.83 -1.15
CA ALA A 778 18.99 20.66 -0.39
C ALA A 778 20.03 19.88 -1.21
N VAL A 779 21.17 19.54 -0.62
CA VAL A 779 22.23 18.79 -1.30
C VAL A 779 22.72 17.69 -0.38
N ASN A 780 22.69 16.45 -0.88
CA ASN A 780 23.20 15.29 -0.14
C ASN A 780 24.71 15.43 0.13
N GLY A 781 25.17 14.87 1.23
CA GLY A 781 26.56 14.84 1.57
C GLY A 781 27.40 14.05 0.56
N GLY A 782 28.50 14.65 0.11
CA GLY A 782 29.35 14.07 -0.92
C GLY A 782 28.82 14.20 -2.36
N ASP A 783 27.72 14.91 -2.57
CA ASP A 783 27.07 15.08 -3.86
C ASP A 783 27.14 16.55 -4.35
N TRP A 784 26.64 16.79 -5.56
CA TRP A 784 26.64 18.11 -6.19
C TRP A 784 25.34 18.40 -6.94
N ARG A 785 25.03 19.68 -7.08
CA ARG A 785 23.85 20.12 -7.85
C ARG A 785 24.21 21.27 -8.78
N VAL A 786 23.49 21.38 -9.89
CA VAL A 786 23.47 22.62 -10.66
C VAL A 786 22.27 23.43 -10.23
N VAL A 787 22.59 24.63 -9.77
CA VAL A 787 21.57 25.61 -9.38
C VAL A 787 21.27 26.48 -10.59
N GLU A 788 20.07 26.40 -11.07
CA GLU A 788 19.53 27.25 -12.10
C GLU A 788 18.87 28.48 -11.47
N MET A 789 19.26 29.67 -11.93
CA MET A 789 18.74 30.94 -11.40
C MET A 789 18.31 31.85 -12.55
N GLU A 790 17.03 32.20 -12.61
CA GLU A 790 16.54 33.23 -13.52
C GLU A 790 16.86 34.60 -12.95
N LEU A 791 17.58 35.43 -13.71
CA LEU A 791 18.06 36.74 -13.30
C LEU A 791 17.56 37.82 -14.24
N THR A 792 17.22 38.99 -13.71
CA THR A 792 16.89 40.19 -14.48
C THR A 792 17.67 41.37 -13.98
N ILE A 793 18.32 42.10 -14.89
CA ILE A 793 19.06 43.34 -14.58
C ILE A 793 18.48 44.45 -15.45
N ASP A 794 17.91 45.47 -14.84
CA ASP A 794 17.16 46.52 -15.52
C ASP A 794 18.03 47.68 -16.04
N GLN A 795 19.22 47.84 -15.54
CA GLN A 795 20.08 48.94 -15.89
C GLN A 795 21.12 48.54 -16.96
N PRO A 796 21.23 49.26 -18.07
CA PRO A 796 22.33 49.07 -18.99
C PRO A 796 23.67 49.45 -18.41
N GLY A 797 24.73 48.68 -18.75
CA GLY A 797 26.10 48.95 -18.30
C GLY A 797 26.86 47.68 -17.97
N GLU A 798 28.07 47.83 -17.42
CA GLU A 798 28.84 46.72 -16.85
C GLU A 798 28.42 46.52 -15.37
N HIS A 799 28.10 45.29 -15.02
CA HIS A 799 27.68 44.94 -13.68
C HIS A 799 28.57 43.79 -13.13
N THR A 800 28.68 43.74 -11.81
CA THR A 800 29.37 42.65 -11.12
C THR A 800 28.32 41.70 -10.57
N LEU A 801 28.26 40.51 -11.11
CA LEU A 801 27.36 39.46 -10.65
C LEU A 801 28.16 38.46 -9.80
N THR A 802 27.71 38.26 -8.57
CA THR A 802 28.26 37.30 -7.60
C THR A 802 27.19 36.26 -7.30
N VAL A 803 27.52 34.97 -7.44
CA VAL A 803 26.66 33.88 -6.97
C VAL A 803 27.46 33.00 -6.01
N GLY A 804 27.01 32.97 -4.77
CA GLY A 804 27.80 32.36 -3.69
C GLY A 804 29.16 33.03 -3.55
N THR A 805 30.24 32.29 -3.82
CA THR A 805 31.61 32.81 -3.79
C THR A 805 32.18 33.16 -5.18
N LEU A 806 31.41 32.92 -6.24
CA LEU A 806 31.85 33.11 -7.61
C LEU A 806 31.43 34.47 -8.16
N THR A 807 32.37 35.21 -8.77
CA THR A 807 32.08 36.56 -9.30
C THR A 807 32.44 36.62 -10.80
N LYS A 808 31.53 37.22 -11.59
CA LYS A 808 31.74 37.52 -13.01
C LYS A 808 31.26 38.91 -13.34
N THR A 809 31.90 39.51 -14.36
CA THR A 809 31.41 40.76 -14.96
C THR A 809 30.41 40.41 -16.07
N ILE A 810 29.28 41.08 -16.14
CA ILE A 810 28.26 40.98 -17.16
C ILE A 810 27.96 42.34 -17.76
N THR A 811 27.81 42.40 -19.10
CA THR A 811 27.41 43.63 -19.79
C THR A 811 25.94 43.56 -20.17
N ILE A 812 25.16 44.53 -19.73
CA ILE A 812 23.76 44.72 -20.06
C ILE A 812 23.65 45.79 -21.14
N VAL A 813 23.05 45.45 -22.26
CA VAL A 813 22.84 46.38 -23.37
C VAL A 813 21.40 46.96 -23.33
N GLU A 814 21.16 48.13 -24.03
CA GLU A 814 19.86 48.79 -24.03
C GLU A 814 18.73 47.93 -24.68
#